data_0ce08f50317e511ac42bef8a24aacb0c
#
_entry.id   0ce08f50317e511ac42bef8a24aacb0c
#
_cell.length_a   1.000
_cell.length_b   1.000
_cell.length_c   1.000
_cell.angle_alpha   90.00
_cell.angle_beta   90.00
_cell.angle_gamma   90.00
#
_symmetry.space_group_name_H-M   'P 1'
#
loop_
_entity.id
_entity.type
_entity.pdbx_description
1 polymer ?
#
loop_
_entity_poly.entity_id
_entity_poly.type
_entity_poly.pdbx_seq_one_letter_code
_entity_poly.pdbx_strand_id
1 'polypeptide(L)'
;MSGLGVRCDDTASLSGAYAPGDIIIGILGSVHSKVKDLQDRVRPDKYTCIDFDLIPFVQSLAVIYTIEEINDSGFLPGIRLGYLMCDPCVYGTKALQCVEHMLAINKTLAVFADNSNFTSPVKVFMGERYSELSIPVAKLLSLYMIPQISCTSSSPALSDKLRYASFFRVIPSDVYQTKALAKLMAYFNWDWVGVVSIDDDYGKPALENFLLDSKKEHICVDFQELLPNYLGFINIEQRITEVANRIRSSTAKVVLLILRPELVEMLFQELIKTNTTRIWIASDAWSMARLVMKMKNINKVGEIFGFTFITSNIPGFEDYLQHLTISSGEKNDFIKEYKQIRFNCSSDQQSEHTSPIACNITDPQEANDDYLLHAVHLTKAYSQRVAVYAIAHAIKKILQCNDTACSGNTNFMPWQLVDILRKVNFTLDDETYSFNQVGDFENGYDLIMWKDSGDERIPDSVGRFLIKNDKVEVDEHKIPWTNSTVPKSRCSKPCPLGTQKNISSISCCYTCTNCSEGYYSNETDQLTCKQCPEGFWSLPGSRECQKWSIWFLEWSAAYSIVVMIGTVIGALLLMFSFIFYILHREKPIIKGILVISCLMKFGLMVSFGGVILFLGSPNIHVCRAQQTMYGLGFTLCVSCILVKALHIFLELMSSNPTKQRELRKFDKPFVIIGILTAIQALICIFWMVFDPVNIEEKQSKTQLLTLNRLCTQGSMYGFGAMHVYIALLAVVCFGLAFKGRDDETDPIVFSMLIHLFAWLCFIPVFITQYESRPIVQISGIMVSNYGVIFCHFAPKWFKILSEKTLETEKTPVAPLTNDSDSGVISNFTSGSRESTHSLSRSRFSIAESEPSNWDISSLHLSEVSIASFRRRRQRSWRSKSLRPRSRK
;
A
#
# COMPACT_ATOMS: atom_id res chain seq x y z
N MET A 1 79.96 18.10 -1.96
CA MET A 1 78.57 17.93 -2.30
C MET A 1 77.87 17.72 -0.97
N SER A 2 77.35 18.78 -0.38
CA SER A 2 76.81 18.82 0.96
C SER A 2 75.35 18.42 0.91
N GLY A 3 75.03 17.23 1.40
CA GLY A 3 73.65 16.83 1.73
C GLY A 3 73.04 17.82 2.69
N LEU A 4 71.85 18.30 2.34
CA LEU A 4 70.98 19.00 3.31
C LEU A 4 70.54 18.04 4.40
N GLY A 5 71.46 17.79 5.34
CA GLY A 5 71.11 16.99 6.52
C GLY A 5 70.20 17.83 7.40
N VAL A 6 68.95 17.42 7.45
CA VAL A 6 68.02 17.88 8.51
C VAL A 6 68.61 17.36 9.83
N ARG A 7 69.26 18.27 10.61
CA ARG A 7 69.71 17.91 11.97
C ARG A 7 68.52 17.71 12.87
N CYS A 8 68.37 16.51 13.36
CA CYS A 8 67.24 16.08 14.23
C CYS A 8 67.27 16.64 15.65
N ASP A 9 68.17 17.50 16.05
CA ASP A 9 68.28 17.98 17.47
C ASP A 9 67.13 18.86 17.93
N ASP A 10 66.27 19.33 17.01
CA ASP A 10 65.11 20.21 17.37
C ASP A 10 63.74 19.57 17.21
N THR A 11 63.66 18.30 16.78
CA THR A 11 62.37 17.59 16.66
C THR A 11 61.79 17.13 18.01
N ALA A 12 62.49 17.40 19.09
CA ALA A 12 62.05 17.04 20.46
C ALA A 12 60.78 17.74 20.98
N SER A 13 60.19 18.66 20.16
CA SER A 13 59.00 19.36 20.62
C SER A 13 57.69 18.82 20.03
N LEU A 14 57.72 17.97 19.01
CA LEU A 14 56.58 17.28 18.44
C LEU A 14 56.82 15.77 18.59
N SER A 15 56.01 15.12 19.47
CA SER A 15 56.06 13.67 19.63
C SER A 15 55.91 13.02 18.25
N GLY A 16 56.83 12.16 17.81
CA GLY A 16 56.78 11.63 16.46
C GLY A 16 57.72 10.49 16.22
N ALA A 17 57.70 10.00 15.00
CA ALA A 17 58.63 9.02 14.46
C ALA A 17 59.40 9.59 13.23
N TYR A 18 60.60 9.13 13.01
CA TYR A 18 61.48 9.59 11.92
C TYR A 18 62.44 8.52 11.46
N ALA A 19 62.56 8.35 10.14
CA ALA A 19 63.68 7.65 9.50
C ALA A 19 64.28 8.45 8.36
N PRO A 20 65.64 8.48 8.21
CA PRO A 20 66.28 9.20 7.15
C PRO A 20 66.11 8.50 5.78
N GLY A 21 66.12 9.27 4.71
CA GLY A 21 66.01 8.76 3.34
C GLY A 21 66.29 9.85 2.31
N ASP A 22 66.43 9.47 1.05
CA ASP A 22 66.61 10.36 -0.09
C ASP A 22 65.29 11.10 -0.42
N ILE A 23 64.18 10.45 -0.19
CA ILE A 23 62.83 11.02 -0.36
C ILE A 23 62.04 10.80 0.90
N ILE A 24 61.56 11.89 1.50
CA ILE A 24 60.80 11.85 2.77
C ILE A 24 59.32 11.87 2.53
N ILE A 25 58.61 10.92 3.12
CA ILE A 25 57.14 10.82 3.18
C ILE A 25 56.69 11.45 4.52
N GLY A 26 55.79 12.44 4.49
CA GLY A 26 55.15 12.97 5.70
C GLY A 26 53.98 12.06 6.09
N ILE A 27 53.91 11.65 7.36
CA ILE A 27 52.86 10.81 7.90
C ILE A 27 52.09 11.59 8.99
N LEU A 28 50.81 11.74 8.75
CA LEU A 28 49.88 12.31 9.74
C LEU A 28 49.14 11.16 10.38
N GLY A 29 49.65 10.66 11.49
CA GLY A 29 49.10 9.48 12.19
C GLY A 29 48.47 9.91 13.54
N SER A 30 47.14 9.97 13.59
CA SER A 30 46.40 10.34 14.81
C SER A 30 46.42 9.20 15.84
N VAL A 31 47.58 8.93 16.44
CA VAL A 31 47.81 7.87 17.45
C VAL A 31 47.08 8.16 18.76
N HIS A 32 46.89 9.41 19.10
CA HIS A 32 46.08 9.79 20.25
C HIS A 32 44.72 10.34 19.81
N SER A 33 43.67 10.07 20.57
CA SER A 33 42.31 10.46 20.27
C SER A 33 41.88 11.84 20.76
N LYS A 34 42.65 12.47 21.65
CA LYS A 34 42.28 13.76 22.25
C LYS A 34 43.47 14.66 22.56
N VAL A 35 43.20 15.97 22.58
CA VAL A 35 44.11 16.98 23.12
C VAL A 35 43.66 17.29 24.55
N LYS A 36 44.62 17.31 25.49
CA LYS A 36 44.36 17.62 26.88
C LYS A 36 44.02 19.13 27.03
N ASP A 37 43.09 19.43 27.92
CA ASP A 37 42.70 20.79 28.37
C ASP A 37 42.40 21.77 27.19
N LEU A 38 41.86 21.26 26.08
CA LEU A 38 41.57 22.03 24.87
C LEU A 38 40.57 23.17 25.12
N GLN A 39 39.61 22.99 26.05
CA GLN A 39 38.59 23.98 26.39
C GLN A 39 39.16 25.15 27.20
N ASP A 40 40.19 24.92 27.95
CA ASP A 40 40.84 25.94 28.84
C ASP A 40 41.96 26.69 28.13
N ARG A 41 42.20 26.39 26.85
CA ARG A 41 43.31 26.93 26.06
C ARG A 41 43.04 28.38 25.66
N VAL A 42 43.79 29.29 26.30
CA VAL A 42 43.75 30.74 26.01
C VAL A 42 45.05 31.29 25.43
N ARG A 43 46.08 30.45 25.29
CA ARG A 43 47.42 30.82 24.80
C ARG A 43 47.88 29.80 23.76
N PRO A 44 48.81 30.14 22.83
CA PRO A 44 49.35 29.20 21.85
C PRO A 44 50.38 28.24 22.45
N ASP A 45 50.01 27.60 23.57
CA ASP A 45 50.85 26.60 24.25
C ASP A 45 50.96 25.31 23.43
N LYS A 46 51.97 24.48 23.76
CA LYS A 46 52.17 23.16 23.15
C LYS A 46 50.96 22.31 23.39
N TYR A 47 50.50 21.60 22.33
CA TYR A 47 49.43 20.59 22.45
C TYR A 47 49.97 19.33 23.12
N THR A 48 49.27 18.86 24.13
CA THR A 48 49.53 17.59 24.82
C THR A 48 48.47 16.58 24.38
N CYS A 49 48.86 15.46 23.78
CA CYS A 49 47.98 14.40 23.35
C CYS A 49 47.72 13.42 24.49
N ILE A 50 46.53 12.88 24.57
CA ILE A 50 46.12 11.88 25.55
C ILE A 50 45.21 10.82 24.85
N ASP A 51 45.00 9.72 25.55
CA ASP A 51 44.20 8.58 25.09
C ASP A 51 44.82 7.91 23.87
N PHE A 52 45.85 7.10 24.10
CA PHE A 52 46.54 6.31 23.07
C PHE A 52 45.61 5.29 22.39
N ASP A 53 45.48 5.32 21.05
CA ASP A 53 44.60 4.44 20.23
C ASP A 53 45.47 3.43 19.47
N LEU A 54 45.21 2.15 19.73
CA LEU A 54 45.97 1.04 19.12
C LEU A 54 45.72 0.92 17.61
N ILE A 55 44.54 1.30 17.09
CA ILE A 55 44.21 1.11 15.69
C ILE A 55 45.05 2.05 14.80
N PRO A 56 45.07 3.37 14.98
CA PRO A 56 45.94 4.25 14.19
C PRO A 56 47.42 4.00 14.46
N PHE A 57 47.79 3.55 15.67
CA PHE A 57 49.15 3.14 15.94
C PHE A 57 49.58 1.98 15.06
N VAL A 58 48.82 0.85 15.00
CA VAL A 58 49.12 -0.28 14.13
C VAL A 58 49.07 0.10 12.66
N GLN A 59 48.15 0.98 12.25
CA GLN A 59 48.10 1.51 10.88
C GLN A 59 49.36 2.31 10.53
N SER A 60 49.89 3.12 11.44
CA SER A 60 51.13 3.85 11.27
C SER A 60 52.33 2.89 11.17
N LEU A 61 52.35 1.85 11.97
CA LEU A 61 53.36 0.79 11.90
C LEU A 61 53.35 0.05 10.54
N ALA A 62 52.17 -0.16 9.96
CA ALA A 62 52.03 -0.75 8.64
C ALA A 62 52.62 0.14 7.53
N VAL A 63 52.53 1.48 7.63
CA VAL A 63 53.22 2.42 6.75
C VAL A 63 54.72 2.25 6.90
N ILE A 64 55.25 2.28 8.13
CA ILE A 64 56.67 2.15 8.43
C ILE A 64 57.20 0.82 7.88
N TYR A 65 56.57 -0.32 8.24
CA TYR A 65 56.90 -1.62 7.75
C TYR A 65 56.95 -1.70 6.22
N THR A 66 55.94 -1.16 5.52
CA THR A 66 55.92 -1.20 4.05
C THR A 66 57.00 -0.31 3.42
N ILE A 67 57.40 0.80 4.02
CA ILE A 67 58.54 1.62 3.60
C ILE A 67 59.85 0.81 3.75
N GLU A 68 60.02 0.12 4.86
CA GLU A 68 61.17 -0.76 5.11
C GLU A 68 61.20 -1.92 4.09
N GLU A 69 60.08 -2.59 3.88
CA GLU A 69 59.94 -3.65 2.87
C GLU A 69 60.33 -3.20 1.48
N ILE A 70 59.90 -1.99 1.04
CA ILE A 70 60.27 -1.41 -0.27
C ILE A 70 61.76 -1.11 -0.33
N ASN A 71 62.36 -0.56 0.74
CA ASN A 71 63.79 -0.29 0.81
C ASN A 71 64.62 -1.58 0.75
N ASP A 72 64.20 -2.63 1.47
CA ASP A 72 64.92 -3.91 1.52
C ASP A 72 64.72 -4.74 0.27
N SER A 73 63.60 -4.65 -0.41
CA SER A 73 63.33 -5.39 -1.65
C SER A 73 64.10 -4.84 -2.87
N GLY A 74 64.77 -3.69 -2.76
CA GLY A 74 65.40 -3.00 -3.89
C GLY A 74 64.43 -2.54 -4.98
N PHE A 75 63.17 -2.35 -4.65
CA PHE A 75 62.10 -1.86 -5.56
C PHE A 75 62.50 -0.51 -6.23
N LEU A 76 63.24 0.32 -5.49
CA LEU A 76 63.82 1.58 -5.92
C LEU A 76 65.36 1.51 -5.80
N PRO A 77 66.04 0.96 -6.84
CA PRO A 77 67.47 0.72 -6.73
C PRO A 77 68.30 1.97 -6.44
N GLY A 78 69.05 1.95 -5.31
CA GLY A 78 69.91 3.05 -4.89
C GLY A 78 69.19 4.29 -4.30
N ILE A 79 67.89 4.18 -4.08
CA ILE A 79 67.06 5.25 -3.46
C ILE A 79 66.42 4.69 -2.20
N ARG A 80 66.61 5.36 -1.06
CA ARG A 80 65.98 5.03 0.19
C ARG A 80 64.79 5.98 0.49
N LEU A 81 63.62 5.39 0.75
CA LEU A 81 62.46 6.13 1.29
C LEU A 81 62.66 6.35 2.79
N GLY A 82 62.52 7.59 3.21
CA GLY A 82 62.45 7.95 4.64
C GLY A 82 61.07 8.48 4.96
N TYR A 83 60.81 8.69 6.26
CA TYR A 83 59.55 9.23 6.71
C TYR A 83 59.72 10.22 7.90
N LEU A 84 58.75 11.14 8.01
CA LEU A 84 58.56 12.02 9.16
C LEU A 84 57.11 11.93 9.61
N MET A 85 56.85 11.50 10.82
CA MET A 85 55.51 11.29 11.36
C MET A 85 55.20 12.25 12.48
N CYS A 86 54.02 12.84 12.45
CA CYS A 86 53.47 13.70 13.50
C CYS A 86 52.07 13.23 13.85
N ASP A 87 51.71 13.35 15.13
CA ASP A 87 50.38 13.02 15.66
C ASP A 87 49.53 14.27 15.80
N PRO A 88 48.43 14.36 15.00
CA PRO A 88 47.46 15.45 15.11
C PRO A 88 46.51 15.36 16.30
N CYS A 89 46.48 14.21 17.03
CA CYS A 89 45.60 13.99 18.19
C CYS A 89 44.11 14.26 17.90
N VAL A 90 43.66 13.85 16.70
CA VAL A 90 42.30 14.08 16.19
C VAL A 90 41.83 15.53 16.28
N TYR A 91 42.77 16.49 16.10
CA TYR A 91 42.48 17.91 16.18
C TYR A 91 43.01 18.67 14.97
N GLY A 92 42.09 19.28 14.16
CA GLY A 92 42.39 19.89 12.87
C GLY A 92 43.45 20.97 12.91
N THR A 93 43.47 21.85 13.95
CA THR A 93 44.48 22.90 14.07
C THR A 93 45.86 22.32 14.34
N LYS A 94 45.95 21.22 15.09
CA LYS A 94 47.23 20.54 15.30
C LYS A 94 47.69 19.81 14.04
N ALA A 95 46.75 19.25 13.24
CA ALA A 95 47.08 18.66 11.94
C ALA A 95 47.74 19.68 11.02
N LEU A 96 47.22 20.93 10.98
CA LEU A 96 47.83 22.02 10.22
C LEU A 96 49.23 22.38 10.77
N GLN A 97 49.39 22.42 12.10
CA GLN A 97 50.69 22.64 12.74
C GLN A 97 51.71 21.56 12.37
N CYS A 98 51.27 20.26 12.32
CA CYS A 98 52.12 19.15 11.87
C CYS A 98 52.60 19.39 10.43
N VAL A 99 51.70 19.77 9.52
CA VAL A 99 52.01 20.04 8.11
C VAL A 99 52.97 21.22 8.00
N GLU A 100 52.66 22.34 8.69
CA GLU A 100 53.53 23.51 8.69
C GLU A 100 54.95 23.19 9.16
N HIS A 101 55.09 22.38 10.22
CA HIS A 101 56.39 21.94 10.73
C HIS A 101 57.16 21.08 9.68
N MET A 102 56.44 20.16 9.01
CA MET A 102 57.03 19.27 8.04
C MET A 102 57.46 19.99 6.72
N LEU A 103 56.74 21.07 6.37
CA LEU A 103 57.05 21.89 5.22
C LEU A 103 58.12 22.92 5.48
N ALA A 104 58.38 23.28 6.73
CA ALA A 104 59.33 24.30 7.10
C ALA A 104 60.79 23.89 6.79
N ILE A 105 61.53 24.76 6.15
CA ILE A 105 63.00 24.65 5.93
C ILE A 105 63.65 25.56 6.97
N ASN A 106 64.60 25.04 7.74
CA ASN A 106 65.30 25.80 8.80
C ASN A 106 64.33 26.51 9.76
N LYS A 107 63.25 25.85 10.16
CA LYS A 107 62.20 26.36 11.06
C LYS A 107 61.36 27.52 10.50
N THR A 108 61.45 27.78 9.20
CA THR A 108 60.65 28.82 8.55
C THR A 108 59.93 28.29 7.37
N LEU A 109 58.65 28.59 7.30
CA LEU A 109 57.83 28.34 6.08
C LEU A 109 57.83 29.65 5.28
N ALA A 110 58.44 29.61 4.11
CA ALA A 110 58.42 30.75 3.24
C ALA A 110 57.08 30.93 2.55
N VAL A 111 56.51 32.12 2.62
CA VAL A 111 55.28 32.50 1.93
C VAL A 111 55.62 33.34 0.73
N PHE A 112 55.35 32.83 -0.45
CA PHE A 112 55.58 33.47 -1.75
C PHE A 112 54.27 33.81 -2.44
N ALA A 113 54.30 34.82 -3.29
CA ALA A 113 53.18 35.11 -4.18
C ALA A 113 53.06 34.06 -5.32
N ASP A 114 54.14 33.44 -5.70
CA ASP A 114 54.26 32.34 -6.66
C ASP A 114 55.01 31.17 -6.02
N ASN A 115 54.31 30.07 -5.83
CA ASN A 115 54.84 28.83 -5.27
C ASN A 115 55.31 27.79 -6.30
N SER A 116 55.46 28.18 -7.59
CA SER A 116 55.86 27.27 -8.69
C SER A 116 57.20 26.57 -8.43
N ASN A 117 58.12 27.23 -7.78
CA ASN A 117 59.46 26.74 -7.42
C ASN A 117 59.58 26.32 -5.93
N PHE A 118 58.44 26.13 -5.26
CA PHE A 118 58.44 25.70 -3.85
C PHE A 118 59.05 24.31 -3.68
N THR A 119 60.13 24.23 -2.92
CA THR A 119 60.78 22.97 -2.55
C THR A 119 60.42 22.61 -1.13
N SER A 120 60.04 21.35 -0.87
CA SER A 120 59.77 20.84 0.46
C SER A 120 60.64 19.66 0.80
N PRO A 121 61.13 19.51 2.03
CA PRO A 121 61.78 18.28 2.48
C PRO A 121 60.84 17.07 2.30
N VAL A 122 59.59 17.26 2.58
CA VAL A 122 58.53 16.23 2.42
C VAL A 122 57.89 16.33 1.02
N LYS A 123 57.87 15.25 0.23
CA LYS A 123 57.40 15.23 -1.13
C LYS A 123 55.95 14.82 -1.28
N VAL A 124 55.42 14.05 -0.33
CA VAL A 124 54.05 13.55 -0.28
C VAL A 124 53.61 13.34 1.16
N PHE A 125 52.32 13.54 1.45
CA PHE A 125 51.73 13.30 2.75
C PHE A 125 50.82 12.06 2.69
N MET A 126 50.93 11.20 3.72
CA MET A 126 49.98 10.16 4.02
C MET A 126 49.14 10.53 5.22
N GLY A 127 47.85 10.30 5.14
CA GLY A 127 46.85 10.66 6.18
C GLY A 127 45.99 11.82 5.70
N GLU A 128 45.08 12.31 6.44
CA GLU A 128 44.58 11.98 7.78
C GLU A 128 43.61 10.78 7.75
N ARG A 129 43.31 10.31 8.99
CA ARG A 129 42.37 9.22 9.19
C ARG A 129 40.91 9.69 9.01
N TYR A 130 40.58 10.86 9.53
CA TYR A 130 39.22 11.41 9.53
C TYR A 130 39.06 12.48 8.45
N SER A 131 37.89 12.47 7.78
CA SER A 131 37.61 13.43 6.70
C SER A 131 37.66 14.88 7.16
N GLU A 132 37.19 15.18 8.38
CA GLU A 132 37.25 16.52 8.99
C GLU A 132 38.68 17.04 9.17
N LEU A 133 39.65 16.15 9.38
CA LEU A 133 41.07 16.52 9.47
C LEU A 133 41.71 16.59 8.09
N SER A 134 41.36 15.70 7.19
CA SER A 134 41.87 15.69 5.82
C SER A 134 41.48 16.94 5.03
N ILE A 135 40.30 17.50 5.25
CA ILE A 135 39.80 18.68 4.54
C ILE A 135 40.68 19.91 4.74
N PRO A 136 41.00 20.37 5.96
CA PRO A 136 41.90 21.50 6.15
C PRO A 136 43.32 21.23 5.69
N VAL A 137 43.83 20.01 5.90
CA VAL A 137 45.17 19.63 5.41
C VAL A 137 45.21 19.64 3.88
N ALA A 138 44.22 19.09 3.19
CA ALA A 138 44.12 19.08 1.74
C ALA A 138 44.07 20.49 1.13
N LYS A 139 43.38 21.43 1.80
CA LYS A 139 43.39 22.87 1.40
C LYS A 139 44.77 23.48 1.48
N LEU A 140 45.48 23.24 2.57
CA LEU A 140 46.81 23.76 2.77
C LEU A 140 47.80 23.13 1.76
N LEU A 141 47.79 21.83 1.59
CA LEU A 141 48.69 21.13 0.65
C LEU A 141 48.39 21.47 -0.82
N SER A 142 47.14 21.73 -1.16
CA SER A 142 46.73 22.16 -2.50
C SER A 142 47.34 23.53 -2.88
N LEU A 143 47.60 24.40 -1.88
CA LEU A 143 48.28 25.67 -2.12
C LEU A 143 49.69 25.46 -2.71
N TYR A 144 50.38 24.40 -2.29
CA TYR A 144 51.72 24.05 -2.72
C TYR A 144 51.74 22.90 -3.77
N MET A 145 50.52 22.39 -4.13
CA MET A 145 50.38 21.25 -5.01
C MET A 145 51.17 20.01 -4.53
N ILE A 146 51.21 19.79 -3.21
CA ILE A 146 51.85 18.62 -2.61
C ILE A 146 50.78 17.53 -2.49
N PRO A 147 51.02 16.29 -3.00
CA PRO A 147 50.03 15.24 -2.90
C PRO A 147 49.76 14.79 -1.47
N GLN A 148 48.49 14.66 -1.13
CA GLN A 148 48.02 14.01 0.09
C GLN A 148 47.32 12.73 -0.31
N ILE A 149 47.65 11.60 0.32
CA ILE A 149 47.03 10.31 0.10
C ILE A 149 46.37 9.84 1.42
N SER A 150 45.06 9.78 1.47
CA SER A 150 44.37 9.21 2.63
C SER A 150 44.00 7.75 2.41
N CYS A 151 44.05 6.97 3.51
CA CYS A 151 43.71 5.56 3.52
C CYS A 151 42.30 5.28 4.10
N THR A 152 41.65 6.31 4.66
CA THR A 152 40.41 6.12 5.40
C THR A 152 39.43 7.28 5.29
N SER A 153 39.83 8.46 4.75
CA SER A 153 38.91 9.61 4.59
C SER A 153 37.99 9.43 3.40
N SER A 154 36.76 9.06 3.64
CA SER A 154 35.80 8.65 2.60
C SER A 154 34.82 9.75 2.15
N SER A 155 34.78 10.91 2.84
CA SER A 155 33.86 12.01 2.50
C SER A 155 33.83 12.37 1.03
N PRO A 156 32.65 12.50 0.41
CA PRO A 156 32.47 12.88 -0.98
C PRO A 156 33.04 14.27 -1.31
N ALA A 157 33.11 15.16 -0.32
CA ALA A 157 33.65 16.50 -0.50
C ALA A 157 35.11 16.51 -1.00
N LEU A 158 35.90 15.52 -0.59
CA LEU A 158 37.32 15.39 -0.97
C LEU A 158 37.53 14.98 -2.43
N SER A 159 36.51 14.51 -3.13
CA SER A 159 36.57 14.24 -4.58
C SER A 159 36.47 15.50 -5.45
N ASP A 160 36.14 16.67 -4.85
CA ASP A 160 36.08 17.96 -5.56
C ASP A 160 37.48 18.51 -5.84
N LYS A 161 37.98 18.30 -7.05
CA LYS A 161 39.32 18.73 -7.48
C LYS A 161 39.47 20.23 -7.70
N LEU A 162 38.37 20.99 -7.71
CA LEU A 162 38.44 22.45 -7.69
C LEU A 162 38.88 22.98 -6.32
N ARG A 163 38.53 22.22 -5.26
CA ARG A 163 38.88 22.59 -3.87
C ARG A 163 40.10 21.86 -3.33
N TYR A 164 40.31 20.60 -3.77
CA TYR A 164 41.33 19.69 -3.23
C TYR A 164 42.15 19.07 -4.39
N ALA A 165 42.83 19.92 -5.10
CA ALA A 165 43.51 19.57 -6.37
C ALA A 165 44.58 18.47 -6.22
N SER A 166 45.29 18.40 -5.08
CA SER A 166 46.35 17.44 -4.79
C SER A 166 45.95 16.30 -3.85
N PHE A 167 44.66 16.15 -3.54
CA PHE A 167 44.16 15.07 -2.68
C PHE A 167 43.94 13.79 -3.48
N PHE A 168 44.31 12.65 -2.91
CA PHE A 168 44.08 11.28 -3.39
C PHE A 168 43.61 10.40 -2.22
N ARG A 169 42.94 9.27 -2.53
CA ARG A 169 42.65 8.25 -1.56
C ARG A 169 42.62 6.85 -2.14
N VAL A 170 43.10 5.88 -1.37
CA VAL A 170 43.15 4.46 -1.78
C VAL A 170 41.90 3.67 -1.37
N ILE A 171 40.85 4.37 -1.10
CA ILE A 171 39.54 3.82 -0.77
C ILE A 171 38.48 4.48 -1.64
N PRO A 172 37.30 3.83 -1.82
CA PRO A 172 36.18 4.46 -2.49
C PRO A 172 35.58 5.63 -1.72
N SER A 173 34.91 6.51 -2.43
CA SER A 173 34.09 7.59 -1.85
C SER A 173 32.83 7.06 -1.21
N ASP A 174 32.32 7.71 -0.16
CA ASP A 174 31.02 7.40 0.47
C ASP A 174 29.83 7.48 -0.48
N VAL A 175 29.94 8.13 -1.62
CA VAL A 175 28.94 8.06 -2.69
C VAL A 175 28.66 6.60 -3.11
N TYR A 176 29.69 5.77 -3.15
CA TYR A 176 29.56 4.36 -3.49
C TYR A 176 29.08 3.54 -2.28
N GLN A 177 29.50 3.92 -1.08
CA GLN A 177 29.05 3.25 0.15
C GLN A 177 27.55 3.45 0.36
N THR A 178 27.05 4.70 0.27
CA THR A 178 25.62 4.99 0.46
C THR A 178 24.75 4.29 -0.58
N LYS A 179 25.26 4.19 -1.80
CA LYS A 179 24.61 3.42 -2.86
C LYS A 179 24.59 1.93 -2.56
N ALA A 180 25.70 1.37 -2.09
CA ALA A 180 25.75 -0.03 -1.65
C ALA A 180 24.78 -0.33 -0.50
N LEU A 181 24.70 0.57 0.48
CA LEU A 181 23.78 0.51 1.61
C LEU A 181 22.31 0.51 1.15
N ALA A 182 21.94 1.44 0.27
CA ALA A 182 20.58 1.48 -0.28
C ALA A 182 20.24 0.21 -1.08
N LYS A 183 21.17 -0.27 -1.92
CA LYS A 183 20.98 -1.50 -2.70
C LYS A 183 20.88 -2.75 -1.82
N LEU A 184 21.64 -2.83 -0.72
CA LEU A 184 21.53 -3.91 0.25
C LEU A 184 20.13 -3.93 0.90
N MET A 185 19.62 -2.77 1.29
CA MET A 185 18.28 -2.66 1.87
C MET A 185 17.20 -3.03 0.85
N ALA A 186 17.34 -2.60 -0.41
CA ALA A 186 16.44 -2.98 -1.50
C ALA A 186 16.48 -4.49 -1.78
N TYR A 187 17.67 -5.11 -1.77
CA TYR A 187 17.86 -6.55 -1.96
C TYR A 187 17.03 -7.37 -0.96
N PHE A 188 17.04 -6.97 0.33
CA PHE A 188 16.25 -7.62 1.39
C PHE A 188 14.81 -7.12 1.50
N ASN A 189 14.36 -6.22 0.62
CA ASN A 189 13.05 -5.58 0.66
C ASN A 189 12.77 -4.84 1.99
N TRP A 190 13.79 -4.17 2.53
CA TRP A 190 13.67 -3.27 3.67
C TRP A 190 13.36 -1.85 3.20
N ASP A 191 12.08 -1.56 3.04
CA ASP A 191 11.60 -0.30 2.49
C ASP A 191 11.33 0.79 3.56
N TRP A 192 11.51 0.45 4.87
CA TRP A 192 11.26 1.35 5.99
C TRP A 192 12.42 1.29 6.98
N VAL A 193 13.22 2.35 7.04
CA VAL A 193 14.49 2.37 7.78
C VAL A 193 14.64 3.61 8.65
N GLY A 194 15.39 3.49 9.75
CA GLY A 194 15.86 4.62 10.52
C GLY A 194 17.31 4.96 10.18
N VAL A 195 17.72 6.20 10.33
CA VAL A 195 19.11 6.63 10.12
C VAL A 195 19.57 7.47 11.28
N VAL A 196 20.76 7.14 11.80
CA VAL A 196 21.49 7.95 12.78
C VAL A 196 22.87 8.28 12.20
N SER A 197 23.23 9.53 12.14
CA SER A 197 24.51 9.99 11.59
C SER A 197 25.24 10.92 12.55
N ILE A 198 26.53 11.04 12.36
CA ILE A 198 27.36 12.00 13.10
C ILE A 198 27.29 13.38 12.43
N ASP A 199 27.38 14.43 13.24
CA ASP A 199 27.34 15.82 12.80
C ASP A 199 28.74 16.34 12.48
N ASP A 200 29.35 15.82 11.39
CA ASP A 200 30.65 16.27 10.90
C ASP A 200 30.75 16.19 9.35
N ASP A 201 31.94 16.50 8.83
CA ASP A 201 32.23 16.46 7.39
C ASP A 201 32.24 15.05 6.76
N TYR A 202 32.14 14.00 7.58
CA TYR A 202 31.91 12.62 7.14
C TYR A 202 30.43 12.29 7.13
N GLY A 203 29.75 12.44 8.28
CA GLY A 203 28.40 11.95 8.47
C GLY A 203 27.33 12.71 7.68
N LYS A 204 27.42 14.07 7.64
CA LYS A 204 26.42 14.88 6.93
C LYS A 204 26.34 14.57 5.43
N PRO A 205 27.47 14.60 4.68
CA PRO A 205 27.42 14.28 3.25
C PRO A 205 27.01 12.83 2.99
N ALA A 206 27.40 11.89 3.84
CA ALA A 206 27.00 10.50 3.73
C ALA A 206 25.47 10.35 3.95
N LEU A 207 24.90 11.02 4.96
CA LEU A 207 23.46 11.05 5.17
C LEU A 207 22.71 11.63 3.97
N GLU A 208 23.16 12.78 3.43
CA GLU A 208 22.54 13.43 2.28
C GLU A 208 22.54 12.50 1.05
N ASN A 209 23.69 11.88 0.74
CA ASN A 209 23.80 10.93 -0.36
C ASN A 209 22.93 9.68 -0.13
N PHE A 210 22.91 9.13 1.08
CA PHE A 210 22.03 8.00 1.40
C PHE A 210 20.56 8.35 1.19
N LEU A 211 20.11 9.54 1.59
CA LEU A 211 18.73 9.99 1.36
C LEU A 211 18.38 10.14 -0.12
N LEU A 212 19.36 10.47 -0.98
CA LEU A 212 19.18 10.50 -2.42
C LEU A 212 19.11 9.09 -3.01
N ASP A 213 20.00 8.20 -2.59
CA ASP A 213 20.08 6.83 -3.10
C ASP A 213 18.89 5.98 -2.59
N SER A 214 18.46 6.16 -1.33
CA SER A 214 17.27 5.49 -0.78
C SER A 214 16.00 5.80 -1.58
N LYS A 215 15.84 7.06 -2.06
CA LYS A 215 14.72 7.43 -2.94
C LYS A 215 14.75 6.71 -4.28
N LYS A 216 15.95 6.49 -4.87
CA LYS A 216 16.10 5.76 -6.14
C LYS A 216 15.71 4.30 -5.99
N GLU A 217 16.03 3.71 -4.84
CA GLU A 217 15.72 2.31 -4.50
C GLU A 217 14.36 2.14 -3.80
N HIS A 218 13.51 3.19 -3.79
CA HIS A 218 12.18 3.19 -3.18
C HIS A 218 12.17 2.87 -1.66
N ILE A 219 13.20 3.27 -0.95
CA ILE A 219 13.33 3.13 0.49
C ILE A 219 12.93 4.44 1.17
N CYS A 220 12.06 4.37 2.17
CA CYS A 220 11.63 5.50 2.95
C CYS A 220 12.30 5.51 4.34
N VAL A 221 12.58 6.71 4.83
CA VAL A 221 13.20 6.91 6.12
C VAL A 221 12.15 7.33 7.14
N ASP A 222 12.00 6.56 8.23
CA ASP A 222 11.10 6.86 9.36
C ASP A 222 11.60 8.04 10.18
N PHE A 223 12.89 8.01 10.50
CA PHE A 223 13.54 9.07 11.25
C PHE A 223 14.99 9.22 10.81
N GLN A 224 15.49 10.45 10.99
CA GLN A 224 16.89 10.78 10.85
C GLN A 224 17.32 11.57 12.07
N GLU A 225 18.43 11.16 12.72
CA GLU A 225 18.98 11.79 13.89
C GLU A 225 20.46 12.09 13.68
N LEU A 226 20.92 13.21 14.23
CA LEU A 226 22.31 13.61 14.22
C LEU A 226 22.86 13.59 15.64
N LEU A 227 24.02 12.97 15.83
CA LEU A 227 24.77 12.97 17.08
C LEU A 227 25.96 13.91 16.97
N PRO A 228 26.27 14.68 18.04
CA PRO A 228 27.44 15.55 18.07
C PRO A 228 28.75 14.79 17.84
N ASN A 229 29.70 15.42 17.17
CA ASN A 229 31.01 14.84 16.88
C ASN A 229 31.90 14.64 18.11
N TYR A 230 31.73 15.46 19.15
CA TYR A 230 32.58 15.44 20.35
C TYR A 230 32.01 14.54 21.43
N LEU A 231 32.79 13.54 21.88
CA LEU A 231 32.49 12.74 23.08
C LEU A 231 32.45 13.58 24.36
N GLY A 232 33.15 14.70 24.37
CA GLY A 232 33.13 15.70 25.46
C GLY A 232 32.01 16.73 25.34
N PHE A 233 31.03 16.54 24.43
CA PHE A 233 29.91 17.46 24.30
C PHE A 233 29.07 17.46 25.57
N ILE A 234 28.77 18.64 26.09
CA ILE A 234 27.92 18.81 27.27
C ILE A 234 26.57 18.15 26.99
N ASN A 235 26.17 17.15 27.79
CA ASN A 235 24.95 16.38 27.69
C ASN A 235 24.95 15.31 26.53
N ILE A 236 26.12 14.81 26.12
CA ILE A 236 26.15 13.73 25.12
C ILE A 236 25.33 12.49 25.54
N GLU A 237 25.39 12.12 26.82
CA GLU A 237 24.64 11.00 27.38
C GLU A 237 23.12 11.20 27.26
N GLN A 238 22.64 12.41 27.51
CA GLN A 238 21.23 12.76 27.33
C GLN A 238 20.82 12.62 25.86
N ARG A 239 21.66 13.13 24.94
CA ARG A 239 21.38 13.05 23.50
C ARG A 239 21.37 11.60 23.01
N ILE A 240 22.27 10.76 23.49
CA ILE A 240 22.27 9.31 23.21
C ILE A 240 20.97 8.66 23.70
N THR A 241 20.52 9.01 24.91
CA THR A 241 19.28 8.49 25.48
C THR A 241 18.06 8.94 24.65
N GLU A 242 18.02 10.17 24.17
CA GLU A 242 16.96 10.68 23.28
C GLU A 242 16.92 9.88 21.96
N VAL A 243 18.07 9.67 21.33
CA VAL A 243 18.18 8.89 20.10
C VAL A 243 17.77 7.42 20.33
N ALA A 244 18.22 6.82 21.43
CA ALA A 244 17.81 5.46 21.80
C ALA A 244 16.29 5.35 21.99
N ASN A 245 15.65 6.34 22.63
CA ASN A 245 14.20 6.41 22.78
C ASN A 245 13.50 6.59 21.44
N ARG A 246 14.05 7.37 20.51
CA ARG A 246 13.52 7.52 19.15
C ARG A 246 13.56 6.20 18.40
N ILE A 247 14.69 5.48 18.44
CA ILE A 247 14.85 4.15 17.87
C ILE A 247 13.83 3.16 18.46
N ARG A 248 13.64 3.19 19.77
CA ARG A 248 12.69 2.30 20.47
C ARG A 248 11.24 2.56 20.05
N SER A 249 10.83 3.81 19.91
CA SER A 249 9.48 4.21 19.52
C SER A 249 9.19 3.99 18.03
N SER A 250 10.22 3.84 17.21
CA SER A 250 10.14 3.67 15.77
C SER A 250 9.60 2.29 15.38
N THR A 251 8.83 2.26 14.30
CA THR A 251 8.35 1.02 13.66
C THR A 251 9.37 0.38 12.72
N ALA A 252 10.41 1.14 12.32
CA ALA A 252 11.49 0.63 11.50
C ALA A 252 12.27 -0.48 12.23
N LYS A 253 12.46 -1.61 11.56
CA LYS A 253 13.24 -2.74 12.08
C LYS A 253 14.70 -2.65 11.70
N VAL A 254 15.03 -1.89 10.67
CA VAL A 254 16.38 -1.67 10.17
C VAL A 254 16.81 -0.24 10.48
N VAL A 255 18.01 -0.10 11.04
CA VAL A 255 18.58 1.19 11.39
C VAL A 255 20.01 1.28 10.84
N LEU A 256 20.25 2.29 10.03
CA LEU A 256 21.58 2.64 9.53
C LEU A 256 22.28 3.55 10.53
N LEU A 257 23.52 3.19 10.91
CA LEU A 257 24.38 4.00 11.77
C LEU A 257 25.63 4.44 11.00
N ILE A 258 25.71 5.75 10.73
CA ILE A 258 26.88 6.42 10.13
C ILE A 258 27.57 7.16 11.28
N LEU A 259 28.25 6.42 12.14
CA LEU A 259 28.80 6.89 13.41
C LEU A 259 30.25 6.41 13.61
N ARG A 260 30.94 7.04 14.54
CA ARG A 260 32.23 6.52 15.06
C ARG A 260 31.98 5.38 16.05
N PRO A 261 32.93 4.46 16.23
CA PRO A 261 32.79 3.33 17.13
C PRO A 261 32.38 3.68 18.56
N GLU A 262 32.93 4.76 19.11
CA GLU A 262 32.70 5.21 20.47
C GLU A 262 31.25 5.65 20.70
N LEU A 263 30.67 6.34 19.71
CA LEU A 263 29.25 6.74 19.75
C LEU A 263 28.33 5.53 19.59
N VAL A 264 28.73 4.55 18.78
CA VAL A 264 27.97 3.28 18.65
C VAL A 264 28.01 2.51 19.96
N GLU A 265 29.16 2.45 20.64
CA GLU A 265 29.28 1.81 21.94
C GLU A 265 28.32 2.43 22.96
N MET A 266 28.34 3.75 23.13
CA MET A 266 27.43 4.46 24.03
C MET A 266 25.97 4.21 23.70
N LEU A 267 25.60 4.25 22.41
CA LEU A 267 24.23 4.03 21.94
C LEU A 267 23.78 2.57 22.22
N PHE A 268 24.64 1.60 21.93
CA PHE A 268 24.34 0.19 22.18
C PHE A 268 24.26 -0.14 23.67
N GLN A 269 25.09 0.47 24.53
CA GLN A 269 24.95 0.36 25.98
C GLN A 269 23.55 0.76 26.45
N GLU A 270 23.01 1.86 25.90
CA GLU A 270 21.67 2.35 26.24
C GLU A 270 20.56 1.45 25.68
N LEU A 271 20.72 0.94 24.47
CA LEU A 271 19.76 0.03 23.84
C LEU A 271 19.74 -1.37 24.49
N ILE A 272 20.89 -1.85 24.98
CA ILE A 272 20.98 -3.09 25.76
C ILE A 272 20.23 -2.98 27.09
N LYS A 273 20.34 -1.85 27.81
CA LYS A 273 19.59 -1.58 29.06
C LYS A 273 18.06 -1.68 28.81
N THR A 274 17.59 -1.26 27.65
CA THR A 274 16.17 -1.24 27.29
C THR A 274 15.71 -2.48 26.52
N ASN A 275 16.59 -3.47 26.32
CA ASN A 275 16.35 -4.69 25.55
C ASN A 275 15.74 -4.42 24.14
N THR A 276 16.30 -3.44 23.44
CA THR A 276 15.83 -3.02 22.13
C THR A 276 16.58 -3.72 21.02
N THR A 277 15.91 -4.58 20.27
CA THR A 277 16.49 -5.38 19.17
C THR A 277 16.12 -4.79 17.82
N ARG A 278 17.12 -4.61 16.92
CA ARG A 278 16.96 -4.14 15.54
C ARG A 278 17.94 -4.88 14.62
N ILE A 279 17.78 -4.69 13.32
CA ILE A 279 18.81 -5.00 12.35
C ILE A 279 19.60 -3.71 12.15
N TRP A 280 20.88 -3.79 12.40
CA TRP A 280 21.79 -2.65 12.32
C TRP A 280 22.59 -2.74 11.04
N ILE A 281 22.68 -1.61 10.35
CA ILE A 281 23.53 -1.48 9.19
C ILE A 281 24.68 -0.54 9.55
N ALA A 282 25.88 -1.09 9.52
CA ALA A 282 27.09 -0.39 9.85
C ALA A 282 27.68 0.32 8.64
N SER A 283 28.12 1.57 8.83
CA SER A 283 29.06 2.18 7.90
C SER A 283 30.46 1.57 8.06
N ASP A 284 31.34 1.81 7.11
CA ASP A 284 32.74 1.38 7.12
C ASP A 284 33.50 1.79 8.39
N ALA A 285 33.13 2.94 8.99
CA ALA A 285 33.77 3.49 10.16
C ALA A 285 33.74 2.54 11.36
N TRP A 286 32.65 1.79 11.56
CA TRP A 286 32.52 0.90 12.71
C TRP A 286 32.23 -0.56 12.39
N SER A 287 31.98 -0.89 11.12
CA SER A 287 31.66 -2.26 10.67
C SER A 287 32.64 -3.33 11.19
N MET A 288 33.90 -2.97 11.42
CA MET A 288 34.99 -3.81 11.94
C MET A 288 35.52 -3.34 13.29
N ALA A 289 34.68 -2.65 14.11
CA ALA A 289 35.14 -2.07 15.35
C ALA A 289 35.16 -3.10 16.50
N ARG A 290 36.34 -3.55 16.90
CA ARG A 290 36.49 -4.50 18.04
C ARG A 290 35.94 -3.96 19.35
N LEU A 291 36.03 -2.66 19.59
CA LEU A 291 35.46 -2.00 20.77
C LEU A 291 33.98 -2.36 20.94
N VAL A 292 33.22 -2.32 19.85
CA VAL A 292 31.79 -2.64 19.86
C VAL A 292 31.55 -4.15 19.86
N MET A 293 32.34 -4.91 19.11
CA MET A 293 32.22 -6.38 19.01
C MET A 293 32.41 -7.09 20.35
N LYS A 294 33.28 -6.54 21.23
CA LYS A 294 33.61 -7.09 22.56
C LYS A 294 32.72 -6.57 23.68
N MET A 295 31.71 -5.77 23.38
CA MET A 295 30.79 -5.25 24.39
C MET A 295 30.02 -6.35 25.09
N LYS A 296 29.87 -6.25 26.39
CA LYS A 296 29.08 -7.19 27.19
C LYS A 296 27.63 -7.19 26.72
N ASN A 297 27.07 -8.36 26.42
CA ASN A 297 25.69 -8.57 25.92
C ASN A 297 25.43 -7.97 24.53
N ILE A 298 26.42 -7.80 23.68
CA ILE A 298 26.25 -7.28 22.31
C ILE A 298 25.28 -8.15 21.46
N ASN A 299 25.15 -9.43 21.78
CA ASN A 299 24.21 -10.35 21.15
C ASN A 299 22.73 -9.93 21.32
N LYS A 300 22.41 -9.09 22.32
CA LYS A 300 21.04 -8.63 22.57
C LYS A 300 20.57 -7.48 21.66
N VAL A 301 21.46 -6.81 20.94
CA VAL A 301 21.06 -5.70 20.07
C VAL A 301 20.40 -6.15 18.75
N GLY A 302 20.63 -7.40 18.32
CA GLY A 302 20.12 -7.98 17.08
C GLY A 302 21.21 -8.18 16.02
N GLU A 303 20.81 -8.36 14.78
CA GLU A 303 21.72 -8.64 13.67
C GLU A 303 22.45 -7.37 13.22
N ILE A 304 23.73 -7.51 12.87
CA ILE A 304 24.57 -6.40 12.40
C ILE A 304 25.17 -6.77 11.06
N PHE A 305 24.87 -5.97 10.05
CA PHE A 305 25.48 -6.01 8.73
C PHE A 305 26.30 -4.74 8.51
N GLY A 306 27.30 -4.80 7.68
CA GLY A 306 28.08 -3.60 7.34
C GLY A 306 28.91 -3.80 6.10
N PHE A 307 29.29 -2.68 5.50
CA PHE A 307 30.32 -2.68 4.46
C PHE A 307 31.67 -2.32 5.05
N THR A 308 32.70 -2.96 4.54
CA THR A 308 34.10 -2.62 4.83
C THR A 308 34.86 -2.50 3.53
N PHE A 309 35.94 -1.73 3.53
CA PHE A 309 36.84 -1.69 2.39
C PHE A 309 37.40 -3.08 2.14
N ILE A 310 37.71 -3.38 0.89
CA ILE A 310 38.40 -4.65 0.55
C ILE A 310 39.72 -4.68 1.31
N THR A 311 39.90 -5.72 2.09
CA THR A 311 41.03 -5.90 3.00
C THR A 311 41.74 -7.21 2.69
N SER A 312 43.07 -7.22 2.93
CA SER A 312 43.92 -8.40 2.83
C SER A 312 44.94 -8.43 3.96
N ASN A 313 45.56 -9.55 4.17
CA ASN A 313 46.69 -9.66 5.08
C ASN A 313 47.94 -9.04 4.47
N ILE A 314 48.77 -8.40 5.31
CA ILE A 314 50.07 -7.87 4.90
C ILE A 314 51.12 -8.96 5.21
N PRO A 315 51.78 -9.51 4.20
CA PRO A 315 52.81 -10.57 4.40
C PRO A 315 53.92 -10.11 5.35
N GLY A 316 54.24 -10.96 6.37
CA GLY A 316 55.31 -10.68 7.35
C GLY A 316 55.02 -9.63 8.39
N PHE A 317 53.83 -8.92 8.32
CA PHE A 317 53.52 -7.85 9.25
C PHE A 317 53.21 -8.36 10.66
N GLU A 318 52.67 -9.58 10.81
CA GLU A 318 52.43 -10.21 12.10
C GLU A 318 53.72 -10.43 12.87
N ASP A 319 54.77 -10.95 12.16
CA ASP A 319 56.07 -11.15 12.75
C ASP A 319 56.77 -9.84 13.15
N TYR A 320 56.61 -8.79 12.28
CA TYR A 320 57.07 -7.45 12.59
C TYR A 320 56.44 -6.88 13.88
N LEU A 321 55.19 -7.08 14.08
CA LEU A 321 54.46 -6.60 15.30
C LEU A 321 54.88 -7.37 16.56
N GLN A 322 55.25 -8.64 16.43
CA GLN A 322 55.76 -9.45 17.54
C GLN A 322 57.19 -9.06 17.95
N HIS A 323 57.99 -8.48 17.04
CA HIS A 323 59.38 -8.14 17.25
C HIS A 323 59.65 -6.64 17.06
N LEU A 324 58.73 -5.79 17.60
CA LEU A 324 58.85 -4.35 17.48
C LEU A 324 60.19 -3.83 18.07
N THR A 325 61.04 -3.32 17.19
CA THR A 325 62.34 -2.70 17.54
C THR A 325 62.46 -1.36 16.83
N ILE A 326 63.37 -0.50 17.34
CA ILE A 326 63.65 0.76 16.73
C ILE A 326 65.10 0.65 16.19
N SER A 327 65.25 0.74 14.89
CA SER A 327 66.55 0.60 14.22
C SER A 327 67.50 1.73 14.56
N SER A 328 68.84 1.45 14.52
CA SER A 328 69.87 2.46 14.79
C SER A 328 69.75 3.63 13.79
N GLY A 329 69.68 4.84 14.33
CA GLY A 329 69.49 6.05 13.50
C GLY A 329 68.03 6.46 13.27
N GLU A 330 67.08 5.69 13.73
CA GLU A 330 65.66 5.98 13.69
C GLU A 330 65.13 6.45 15.03
N LYS A 331 64.02 7.17 15.06
CA LYS A 331 63.29 7.60 16.22
C LYS A 331 61.84 7.21 16.12
N ASN A 332 61.30 6.57 17.12
CA ASN A 332 59.85 6.26 17.19
C ASN A 332 59.37 6.37 18.64
N ASP A 333 58.86 7.55 18.96
CA ASP A 333 58.35 7.80 20.35
C ASP A 333 57.06 7.04 20.63
N PHE A 334 56.27 6.71 19.58
CA PHE A 334 55.00 5.96 19.72
C PHE A 334 55.27 4.51 20.12
N ILE A 335 56.30 3.86 19.59
CA ILE A 335 56.68 2.51 20.01
C ILE A 335 57.14 2.55 21.47
N LYS A 336 57.90 3.54 21.86
CA LYS A 336 58.33 3.68 23.26
C LYS A 336 57.14 3.86 24.20
N GLU A 337 56.22 4.75 23.85
CA GLU A 337 55.02 5.01 24.63
C GLU A 337 54.11 3.79 24.72
N TYR A 338 53.89 3.09 23.60
CA TYR A 338 53.11 1.80 23.56
C TYR A 338 53.72 0.80 24.57
N LYS A 339 55.05 0.58 24.49
CA LYS A 339 55.74 -0.36 25.38
C LYS A 339 55.66 0.05 26.85
N GLN A 340 55.75 1.35 27.15
CA GLN A 340 55.56 1.87 28.50
C GLN A 340 54.12 1.59 28.99
N ILE A 341 53.12 1.87 28.21
CA ILE A 341 51.72 1.63 28.54
C ILE A 341 51.46 0.13 28.72
N ARG A 342 51.95 -0.70 27.80
CA ARG A 342 51.71 -2.14 27.77
C ARG A 342 52.32 -2.91 28.89
N PHE A 343 53.61 -2.60 29.22
CA PHE A 343 54.37 -3.33 30.19
C PHE A 343 54.45 -2.64 31.57
N ASN A 344 53.84 -1.44 31.72
CA ASN A 344 53.73 -0.67 32.94
C ASN A 344 55.07 -0.57 33.71
N CYS A 345 56.19 -0.40 32.98
CA CYS A 345 57.55 -0.29 33.51
C CYS A 345 57.97 1.16 33.51
N SER A 346 57.91 1.83 34.65
CA SER A 346 58.48 3.16 34.84
C SER A 346 59.95 3.05 35.22
N SER A 347 60.82 3.70 34.49
CA SER A 347 62.28 3.81 34.87
C SER A 347 62.51 4.88 35.94
N ASP A 348 61.48 5.62 36.36
CA ASP A 348 61.62 6.66 37.36
C ASP A 348 61.31 6.11 38.77
N GLN A 349 62.35 5.97 39.58
CA GLN A 349 62.32 5.55 41.00
C GLN A 349 61.74 6.62 41.95
N GLN A 350 60.88 7.53 41.57
CA GLN A 350 60.31 8.55 42.40
C GLN A 350 58.79 8.77 42.20
N SER A 351 58.01 7.78 42.58
CA SER A 351 56.63 8.03 43.09
C SER A 351 56.24 6.89 44.03
N GLU A 352 56.32 7.15 45.32
CA GLU A 352 55.68 6.33 46.36
C GLU A 352 54.16 6.37 46.17
N HIS A 353 53.57 5.25 46.03
CA HIS A 353 52.19 4.74 46.19
C HIS A 353 51.63 4.05 44.93
N THR A 354 51.99 2.83 44.83
CA THR A 354 51.26 1.63 44.30
C THR A 354 52.32 0.69 43.75
N SER A 355 52.44 -0.49 44.31
CA SER A 355 53.45 -1.50 43.95
C SER A 355 53.40 -1.82 42.45
N PRO A 356 54.41 -1.40 41.67
CA PRO A 356 54.55 -1.92 40.31
C PRO A 356 55.05 -3.33 40.40
N ILE A 357 54.48 -4.24 39.64
CA ILE A 357 55.03 -5.59 39.41
C ILE A 357 56.46 -5.33 38.85
N ALA A 358 57.46 -5.79 39.58
CA ALA A 358 58.84 -5.64 39.15
C ALA A 358 58.98 -6.32 37.77
N CYS A 359 59.28 -5.52 36.73
CA CYS A 359 59.65 -6.07 35.46
C CYS A 359 60.92 -6.89 35.62
N ASN A 360 60.89 -8.15 35.30
CA ASN A 360 62.07 -8.97 35.18
C ASN A 360 62.96 -8.62 33.97
N ILE A 361 62.57 -7.59 33.25
CA ILE A 361 63.21 -7.17 32.00
C ILE A 361 63.99 -5.89 32.33
N THR A 362 65.23 -5.86 32.05
CA THR A 362 66.17 -4.79 32.36
C THR A 362 65.92 -3.49 31.57
N ASP A 363 65.31 -3.62 30.41
CA ASP A 363 64.85 -2.52 29.53
C ASP A 363 63.43 -2.79 28.99
N PRO A 364 62.39 -2.01 29.34
CA PRO A 364 61.06 -2.13 28.76
C PRO A 364 61.01 -2.02 27.25
N GLN A 365 61.99 -1.40 26.63
CA GLN A 365 62.09 -1.24 25.18
C GLN A 365 62.42 -2.54 24.45
N GLU A 366 62.98 -3.55 25.12
CA GLU A 366 63.25 -4.88 24.59
C GLU A 366 62.08 -5.83 24.76
N ALA A 367 61.07 -5.46 25.54
CA ALA A 367 59.91 -6.30 25.76
C ALA A 367 58.98 -6.35 24.56
N ASN A 368 58.57 -7.53 24.17
CA ASN A 368 57.63 -7.81 23.10
C ASN A 368 56.62 -8.87 23.50
N ASP A 369 55.45 -8.81 22.88
CA ASP A 369 54.37 -9.78 23.03
C ASP A 369 53.48 -9.84 21.78
N ASP A 370 52.47 -10.74 21.79
CA ASP A 370 51.50 -10.94 20.74
C ASP A 370 50.20 -10.08 20.88
N TYR A 371 50.20 -9.16 21.86
CA TYR A 371 48.99 -8.41 22.21
C TYR A 371 48.38 -7.64 21.05
N LEU A 372 49.17 -6.99 20.19
CA LEU A 372 48.70 -6.22 19.05
C LEU A 372 48.00 -7.11 18.02
N LEU A 373 48.40 -8.38 17.86
CA LEU A 373 47.76 -9.33 16.94
C LEU A 373 46.31 -9.62 17.37
N HIS A 374 46.06 -9.63 18.66
CA HIS A 374 44.75 -9.93 19.23
C HIS A 374 43.93 -8.68 19.59
N ALA A 375 44.57 -7.52 19.67
CA ALA A 375 43.89 -6.25 20.03
C ALA A 375 43.24 -5.57 18.83
N VAL A 376 43.80 -5.71 17.61
CA VAL A 376 43.37 -5.00 16.40
C VAL A 376 43.14 -5.97 15.24
N HIS A 377 42.19 -5.68 14.36
CA HIS A 377 42.06 -6.39 13.08
C HIS A 377 43.13 -5.90 12.11
N LEU A 378 44.16 -6.70 11.91
CA LEU A 378 45.35 -6.30 11.11
C LEU A 378 45.04 -6.02 9.63
N THR A 379 44.02 -6.69 9.09
CA THR A 379 43.55 -6.48 7.70
C THR A 379 43.13 -5.05 7.43
N LYS A 380 42.74 -4.27 8.47
CA LYS A 380 42.43 -2.84 8.34
C LYS A 380 43.66 -1.97 8.02
N ALA A 381 44.85 -2.49 8.16
CA ALA A 381 46.08 -1.80 7.85
C ALA A 381 46.50 -2.01 6.38
N TYR A 382 45.78 -2.83 5.62
CA TYR A 382 46.14 -3.12 4.24
C TYR A 382 46.08 -1.89 3.30
N SER A 383 45.12 -0.97 3.52
CA SER A 383 45.05 0.26 2.72
C SER A 383 46.31 1.16 2.87
N GLN A 384 47.00 1.12 4.01
CA GLN A 384 48.26 1.81 4.23
C GLN A 384 49.36 1.24 3.35
N ARG A 385 49.46 -0.10 3.22
CA ARG A 385 50.39 -0.77 2.31
C ARG A 385 50.14 -0.35 0.86
N VAL A 386 48.88 -0.38 0.40
CA VAL A 386 48.49 0.02 -0.93
C VAL A 386 48.87 1.48 -1.23
N ALA A 387 48.69 2.38 -0.26
CA ALA A 387 49.07 3.79 -0.42
C ALA A 387 50.56 4.00 -0.54
N VAL A 388 51.38 3.30 0.25
CA VAL A 388 52.86 3.36 0.15
C VAL A 388 53.30 2.82 -1.19
N TYR A 389 52.74 1.70 -1.66
CA TYR A 389 53.07 1.17 -2.99
C TYR A 389 52.64 2.11 -4.14
N ALA A 390 51.48 2.79 -4.03
CA ALA A 390 51.05 3.82 -4.98
C ALA A 390 52.09 4.96 -5.07
N ILE A 391 52.61 5.40 -3.90
CA ILE A 391 53.66 6.40 -3.83
C ILE A 391 54.95 5.86 -4.45
N ALA A 392 55.37 4.67 -4.10
CA ALA A 392 56.60 4.06 -4.59
C ALA A 392 56.59 3.84 -6.11
N HIS A 393 55.48 3.38 -6.68
CA HIS A 393 55.29 3.27 -8.15
C HIS A 393 55.35 4.63 -8.85
N ALA A 394 54.77 5.67 -8.23
CA ALA A 394 54.84 7.03 -8.76
C ALA A 394 56.28 7.58 -8.72
N ILE A 395 57.00 7.33 -7.60
CA ILE A 395 58.40 7.68 -7.44
C ILE A 395 59.26 6.92 -8.46
N LYS A 396 59.05 5.58 -8.60
CA LYS A 396 59.75 4.76 -9.62
C LYS A 396 59.62 5.35 -11.02
N LYS A 397 58.44 5.86 -11.34
CA LYS A 397 58.14 6.48 -12.64
C LYS A 397 58.79 7.86 -12.82
N ILE A 398 58.76 8.72 -11.79
CA ILE A 398 59.36 10.07 -11.88
C ILE A 398 60.88 9.99 -11.94
N LEU A 399 61.49 9.04 -11.21
CA LEU A 399 62.92 8.83 -11.21
C LEU A 399 63.39 7.94 -12.36
N GLN A 400 62.52 7.49 -13.27
CA GLN A 400 62.81 6.62 -14.39
C GLN A 400 63.70 5.43 -14.00
N CYS A 401 63.29 4.74 -12.89
CA CYS A 401 64.01 3.58 -12.39
C CYS A 401 63.79 2.36 -13.27
N ASN A 402 64.89 1.66 -13.60
CA ASN A 402 64.89 0.31 -14.13
C ASN A 402 65.21 -0.70 -12.98
N ASP A 403 65.48 -1.94 -13.31
CA ASP A 403 65.75 -2.99 -12.28
C ASP A 403 67.11 -2.81 -11.58
N THR A 404 67.99 -1.95 -12.07
CA THR A 404 69.36 -1.80 -11.57
C THR A 404 69.70 -0.39 -11.06
N ALA A 405 69.03 0.62 -11.55
CA ALA A 405 69.34 2.01 -11.18
C ALA A 405 68.14 2.94 -11.43
N CYS A 406 68.12 4.06 -10.74
CA CYS A 406 67.23 5.19 -10.95
C CYS A 406 68.02 6.34 -11.58
N SER A 407 67.65 6.86 -12.74
CA SER A 407 68.37 7.93 -13.48
C SER A 407 67.87 9.34 -13.18
N GLY A 408 66.69 9.47 -12.57
CA GLY A 408 66.07 10.76 -12.28
C GLY A 408 66.65 11.49 -11.05
N ASN A 409 66.28 12.78 -10.89
CA ASN A 409 66.70 13.59 -9.77
C ASN A 409 65.74 13.44 -8.59
N THR A 410 66.25 13.10 -7.40
CA THR A 410 65.50 12.96 -6.17
C THR A 410 64.93 14.30 -5.67
N ASN A 411 65.49 15.42 -6.13
CA ASN A 411 64.99 16.78 -5.77
C ASN A 411 63.93 17.28 -6.76
N PHE A 412 62.98 16.45 -7.17
CA PHE A 412 61.85 16.86 -7.98
C PHE A 412 60.84 17.73 -7.20
N MET A 413 60.09 18.54 -7.92
CA MET A 413 59.02 19.35 -7.31
C MET A 413 57.80 18.48 -6.98
N PRO A 414 57.19 18.68 -5.80
CA PRO A 414 56.04 17.85 -5.34
C PRO A 414 54.90 17.79 -6.33
N TRP A 415 54.55 18.87 -7.04
CA TRP A 415 53.46 18.90 -8.01
C TRP A 415 53.67 17.94 -9.20
N GLN A 416 54.93 17.61 -9.57
CA GLN A 416 55.21 16.60 -10.59
C GLN A 416 54.72 15.20 -10.18
N LEU A 417 54.73 14.91 -8.88
CA LEU A 417 54.22 13.66 -8.34
C LEU A 417 52.69 13.60 -8.40
N VAL A 418 51.98 14.74 -8.30
CA VAL A 418 50.52 14.80 -8.46
C VAL A 418 50.08 14.32 -9.84
N ASP A 419 50.75 14.76 -10.92
CA ASP A 419 50.43 14.37 -12.31
C ASP A 419 50.66 12.85 -12.55
N ILE A 420 51.74 12.33 -11.97
CA ILE A 420 52.09 10.91 -12.11
C ILE A 420 51.11 10.04 -11.30
N LEU A 421 50.78 10.41 -10.06
CA LEU A 421 49.79 9.70 -9.21
C LEU A 421 48.44 9.55 -9.89
N ARG A 422 47.96 10.60 -10.59
CA ARG A 422 46.69 10.52 -11.35
C ARG A 422 46.71 9.42 -12.44
N LYS A 423 47.89 8.99 -12.89
CA LYS A 423 48.09 8.02 -13.98
C LYS A 423 48.69 6.71 -13.48
N VAL A 424 48.81 6.55 -12.16
CA VAL A 424 49.37 5.34 -11.57
C VAL A 424 48.40 4.18 -11.77
N ASN A 425 48.95 3.07 -12.25
CA ASN A 425 48.26 1.78 -12.35
C ASN A 425 49.32 0.71 -12.01
N PHE A 426 48.99 -0.12 -11.02
CA PHE A 426 49.93 -1.17 -10.55
C PHE A 426 49.13 -2.37 -9.99
N THR A 427 49.80 -3.52 -9.94
CA THR A 427 49.27 -4.74 -9.36
C THR A 427 49.99 -5.02 -8.05
N LEU A 428 49.24 -5.32 -6.99
CA LEU A 428 49.77 -5.73 -5.69
C LEU A 428 48.87 -6.83 -5.16
N ASP A 429 49.50 -7.94 -4.72
CA ASP A 429 48.79 -9.10 -4.15
C ASP A 429 47.62 -9.56 -5.06
N ASP A 430 47.90 -9.72 -6.39
CA ASP A 430 46.96 -10.14 -7.45
C ASP A 430 45.82 -9.17 -7.80
N GLU A 431 45.72 -8.05 -7.10
CA GLU A 431 44.71 -7.01 -7.37
C GLU A 431 45.31 -5.82 -8.10
N THR A 432 44.58 -5.22 -9.05
CA THR A 432 45.00 -4.06 -9.81
C THR A 432 44.40 -2.78 -9.24
N TYR A 433 45.28 -1.83 -8.95
CA TYR A 433 44.94 -0.55 -8.33
C TYR A 433 45.21 0.62 -9.26
N SER A 434 44.26 1.53 -9.37
CA SER A 434 44.40 2.79 -10.11
C SER A 434 43.49 3.87 -9.54
N PHE A 435 43.91 5.12 -9.67
CA PHE A 435 43.06 6.26 -9.36
C PHE A 435 42.14 6.59 -10.52
N ASN A 436 40.88 6.91 -10.21
CA ASN A 436 39.94 7.47 -11.17
C ASN A 436 40.24 8.94 -11.46
N GLN A 437 39.43 9.59 -12.30
CA GLN A 437 39.61 11.00 -12.68
C GLN A 437 39.61 11.98 -11.50
N VAL A 438 38.93 11.62 -10.41
CA VAL A 438 38.84 12.43 -9.18
C VAL A 438 39.77 11.92 -8.06
N GLY A 439 40.77 11.09 -8.40
CA GLY A 439 41.81 10.64 -7.47
C GLY A 439 41.31 9.67 -6.36
N ASP A 440 40.24 8.94 -6.61
CA ASP A 440 39.68 7.93 -5.72
C ASP A 440 39.91 6.52 -6.29
N PHE A 441 40.07 5.51 -5.43
CA PHE A 441 40.02 4.12 -5.87
C PHE A 441 38.56 3.63 -5.98
N GLU A 442 38.32 2.69 -6.93
CA GLU A 442 36.98 2.12 -7.18
C GLU A 442 37.01 0.59 -7.05
N ASN A 443 37.59 0.08 -5.96
CA ASN A 443 37.75 -1.37 -5.76
C ASN A 443 36.49 -2.07 -5.28
N GLY A 444 35.58 -1.37 -4.62
CA GLY A 444 34.35 -1.94 -4.04
C GLY A 444 34.41 -2.07 -2.53
N TYR A 445 33.46 -2.85 -2.00
CA TYR A 445 33.32 -3.11 -0.58
C TYR A 445 33.00 -4.58 -0.33
N ASP A 446 33.56 -5.15 0.73
CA ASP A 446 33.11 -6.44 1.26
C ASP A 446 31.88 -6.20 2.16
N LEU A 447 30.84 -7.04 1.99
CA LEU A 447 29.68 -7.10 2.88
C LEU A 447 29.96 -8.09 4.00
N ILE A 448 29.89 -7.62 5.22
CA ILE A 448 30.12 -8.46 6.40
C ILE A 448 28.86 -8.55 7.26
N MET A 449 28.73 -9.65 7.98
CA MET A 449 27.75 -9.85 9.03
C MET A 449 28.47 -10.30 10.31
N TRP A 450 28.01 -9.81 11.46
CA TRP A 450 28.58 -10.24 12.74
C TRP A 450 27.92 -11.52 13.21
N LYS A 451 28.74 -12.53 13.46
CA LYS A 451 28.34 -13.82 14.02
C LYS A 451 28.70 -13.93 15.49
N ASP A 452 27.85 -14.59 16.25
CA ASP A 452 28.12 -14.84 17.67
C ASP A 452 29.23 -15.87 17.82
N SER A 453 30.23 -15.57 18.64
CA SER A 453 31.35 -16.47 19.00
C SER A 453 31.61 -16.37 20.51
N GLY A 454 30.86 -17.15 21.29
CA GLY A 454 30.90 -17.06 22.76
C GLY A 454 30.34 -15.74 23.27
N ASP A 455 31.12 -14.96 24.01
CA ASP A 455 30.72 -13.67 24.55
C ASP A 455 31.00 -12.48 23.60
N GLU A 456 31.71 -12.74 22.50
CA GLU A 456 32.10 -11.75 21.51
C GLU A 456 31.38 -11.97 20.16
N ARG A 457 31.39 -10.97 19.30
CA ARG A 457 30.98 -11.10 17.91
C ARG A 457 32.18 -11.03 16.97
N ILE A 458 32.13 -11.84 15.91
CA ILE A 458 33.17 -11.90 14.89
C ILE A 458 32.56 -11.53 13.53
N PRO A 459 33.19 -10.65 12.75
CA PRO A 459 32.73 -10.32 11.41
C PRO A 459 33.04 -11.47 10.44
N ASP A 460 32.06 -11.84 9.63
CA ASP A 460 32.21 -12.82 8.56
C ASP A 460 31.76 -12.22 7.22
N SER A 461 32.51 -12.50 6.15
CA SER A 461 32.19 -12.02 4.83
C SER A 461 31.02 -12.81 4.23
N VAL A 462 29.92 -12.10 3.95
CA VAL A 462 28.67 -12.65 3.41
C VAL A 462 28.35 -12.12 2.00
N GLY A 463 29.26 -11.35 1.40
CA GLY A 463 29.02 -10.81 0.06
C GLY A 463 29.97 -9.69 -0.32
N ARG A 464 29.69 -9.02 -1.46
CA ARG A 464 30.46 -7.90 -1.99
C ARG A 464 29.58 -6.89 -2.68
N PHE A 465 30.02 -5.63 -2.69
CA PHE A 465 29.53 -4.61 -3.61
C PHE A 465 30.59 -4.28 -4.65
N LEU A 466 30.29 -4.57 -5.91
CA LEU A 466 31.18 -4.29 -7.04
C LEU A 466 30.79 -2.95 -7.67
N ILE A 467 31.64 -1.94 -7.50
CA ILE A 467 31.38 -0.57 -8.00
C ILE A 467 31.22 -0.57 -9.53
N LYS A 468 32.09 -1.30 -10.25
CA LYS A 468 32.05 -1.39 -11.72
C LYS A 468 30.74 -1.96 -12.27
N ASN A 469 30.14 -2.91 -11.55
CA ASN A 469 28.91 -3.58 -11.96
C ASN A 469 27.67 -2.97 -11.32
N ASP A 470 27.86 -2.05 -10.40
CA ASP A 470 26.78 -1.41 -9.62
C ASP A 470 25.83 -2.41 -8.95
N LYS A 471 26.36 -3.51 -8.43
CA LYS A 471 25.59 -4.64 -7.90
C LYS A 471 26.12 -5.10 -6.56
N VAL A 472 25.19 -5.37 -5.64
CA VAL A 472 25.45 -6.10 -4.39
C VAL A 472 25.28 -7.59 -4.67
N GLU A 473 26.29 -8.36 -4.35
CA GLU A 473 26.27 -9.82 -4.38
C GLU A 473 26.24 -10.33 -2.94
N VAL A 474 25.24 -11.15 -2.59
CA VAL A 474 25.02 -11.65 -1.25
C VAL A 474 25.04 -13.18 -1.27
N ASP A 475 25.80 -13.79 -0.39
CA ASP A 475 25.78 -15.22 -0.15
C ASP A 475 24.81 -15.53 1.00
N GLU A 476 23.52 -15.73 0.64
CA GLU A 476 22.45 -15.97 1.62
C GLU A 476 22.66 -17.22 2.47
N HIS A 477 23.43 -18.20 1.97
CA HIS A 477 23.72 -19.44 2.72
C HIS A 477 24.60 -19.20 3.95
N LYS A 478 25.36 -18.11 3.94
CA LYS A 478 26.20 -17.71 5.07
C LYS A 478 25.45 -16.91 6.13
N ILE A 479 24.21 -16.48 5.87
CA ILE A 479 23.42 -15.63 6.77
C ILE A 479 22.49 -16.48 7.64
N PRO A 480 22.79 -16.70 8.92
CA PRO A 480 21.95 -17.48 9.83
C PRO A 480 20.80 -16.64 10.37
N TRP A 481 19.73 -16.48 9.60
CA TRP A 481 18.54 -15.78 10.09
C TRP A 481 17.89 -16.52 11.27
N THR A 482 17.61 -15.81 12.36
CA THR A 482 17.07 -16.35 13.62
C THR A 482 15.79 -17.19 13.42
N ASN A 483 14.97 -16.88 12.41
CA ASN A 483 13.72 -17.60 12.09
C ASN A 483 13.73 -18.23 10.68
N SER A 484 14.90 -18.50 10.10
CA SER A 484 15.06 -18.99 8.72
C SER A 484 14.35 -18.12 7.65
N THR A 485 13.95 -16.91 7.99
CA THR A 485 13.31 -15.96 7.06
C THR A 485 13.87 -14.57 7.28
N VAL A 486 14.05 -13.83 6.20
CA VAL A 486 14.49 -12.43 6.24
C VAL A 486 13.48 -11.60 7.03
N PRO A 487 13.87 -10.91 8.11
CA PRO A 487 12.98 -10.03 8.84
C PRO A 487 12.49 -8.88 7.97
N LYS A 488 11.20 -8.58 8.02
CA LYS A 488 10.59 -7.51 7.21
C LYS A 488 10.65 -6.18 7.96
N SER A 489 11.16 -5.15 7.28
CA SER A 489 11.08 -3.75 7.74
C SER A 489 10.23 -2.97 6.75
N ARG A 490 8.96 -2.74 7.08
CA ARG A 490 7.98 -2.07 6.23
C ARG A 490 7.10 -1.15 7.05
N CYS A 491 6.77 0.01 6.50
CA CYS A 491 5.83 0.95 7.11
C CYS A 491 4.41 0.35 7.18
N SER A 492 3.94 -0.24 6.09
CA SER A 492 2.59 -0.81 5.99
C SER A 492 2.64 -2.31 5.68
N LYS A 493 1.62 -3.03 6.16
CA LYS A 493 1.44 -4.44 5.80
C LYS A 493 0.99 -4.54 4.34
N PRO A 494 1.39 -5.59 3.61
CA PRO A 494 0.91 -5.83 2.25
C PRO A 494 -0.62 -5.83 2.19
N CYS A 495 -1.18 -5.16 1.19
CA CYS A 495 -2.62 -5.13 0.99
C CYS A 495 -3.12 -6.48 0.50
N PRO A 496 -4.16 -7.06 1.16
CA PRO A 496 -4.73 -8.33 0.76
C PRO A 496 -5.49 -8.22 -0.56
N LEU A 497 -5.80 -9.38 -1.14
CA LEU A 497 -6.66 -9.48 -2.33
C LEU A 497 -8.00 -8.76 -2.09
N GLY A 498 -8.53 -8.12 -3.12
CA GLY A 498 -9.77 -7.34 -3.03
C GLY A 498 -9.58 -5.90 -2.54
N THR A 499 -8.33 -5.48 -2.31
CA THR A 499 -8.03 -4.13 -1.84
C THR A 499 -7.02 -3.42 -2.74
N GLN A 500 -7.00 -2.10 -2.70
CA GLN A 500 -6.02 -1.24 -3.35
C GLN A 500 -5.25 -0.41 -2.33
N LYS A 501 -4.04 0.00 -2.71
CA LYS A 501 -3.21 0.89 -1.90
C LYS A 501 -3.71 2.33 -1.99
N ASN A 502 -3.98 2.91 -0.84
CA ASN A 502 -4.15 4.36 -0.71
C ASN A 502 -2.87 4.93 -0.10
N ILE A 503 -2.00 5.49 -0.95
CA ILE A 503 -0.67 5.98 -0.59
C ILE A 503 -0.82 7.25 0.26
N SER A 504 -0.11 7.29 1.39
CA SER A 504 -0.01 8.44 2.28
C SER A 504 0.97 9.49 1.70
N SER A 505 1.25 10.55 2.45
CA SER A 505 2.30 11.53 2.11
C SER A 505 3.69 10.91 1.97
N ILE A 506 3.93 9.77 2.63
CA ILE A 506 5.15 8.97 2.52
C ILE A 506 4.83 7.77 1.63
N SER A 507 5.57 7.59 0.53
CA SER A 507 5.29 6.58 -0.50
C SER A 507 5.28 5.13 0.00
N CYS A 508 6.09 4.81 1.03
CA CYS A 508 6.15 3.48 1.63
C CYS A 508 5.03 3.22 2.65
N CYS A 509 4.30 4.27 3.07
CA CYS A 509 3.21 4.17 4.02
C CYS A 509 1.88 4.31 3.29
N TYR A 510 1.05 3.29 3.38
CA TYR A 510 -0.25 3.24 2.71
C TYR A 510 -1.28 2.53 3.59
N THR A 511 -2.52 2.81 3.32
CA THR A 511 -3.67 2.10 3.87
C THR A 511 -4.32 1.27 2.78
N CYS A 512 -4.86 0.11 3.15
CA CYS A 512 -5.57 -0.74 2.21
C CYS A 512 -7.05 -0.37 2.23
N THR A 513 -7.60 0.00 1.09
CA THR A 513 -9.02 0.29 0.91
C THR A 513 -9.65 -0.78 0.02
N ASN A 514 -10.85 -1.24 0.39
CA ASN A 514 -11.57 -2.22 -0.41
C ASN A 514 -11.87 -1.66 -1.80
N CYS A 515 -11.77 -2.49 -2.82
CA CYS A 515 -12.23 -2.16 -4.16
C CYS A 515 -13.71 -1.80 -4.11
N SER A 516 -14.11 -0.79 -4.88
CA SER A 516 -15.52 -0.38 -5.03
C SER A 516 -16.31 -1.44 -5.82
N GLU A 517 -17.63 -1.31 -5.81
CA GLU A 517 -18.50 -2.13 -6.66
C GLU A 517 -18.09 -2.04 -8.14
N GLY A 518 -18.10 -3.17 -8.83
CA GLY A 518 -17.68 -3.26 -10.23
C GLY A 518 -16.16 -3.29 -10.44
N TYR A 519 -15.36 -3.26 -9.35
CA TYR A 519 -13.91 -3.36 -9.38
C TYR A 519 -13.42 -4.51 -8.51
N TYR A 520 -12.29 -5.11 -8.90
CA TYR A 520 -11.68 -6.22 -8.18
C TYR A 520 -10.17 -6.12 -8.13
N SER A 521 -9.54 -6.86 -7.20
CA SER A 521 -8.10 -6.99 -7.10
C SER A 521 -7.73 -8.46 -6.89
N ASN A 522 -7.09 -9.05 -7.89
CA ASN A 522 -6.66 -10.45 -7.90
C ASN A 522 -5.19 -10.64 -7.52
N GLU A 523 -4.50 -9.57 -7.17
CA GLU A 523 -3.10 -9.55 -6.75
C GLU A 523 -2.96 -8.81 -5.43
N THR A 524 -1.99 -9.21 -4.64
CA THR A 524 -1.62 -8.50 -3.41
C THR A 524 -0.88 -7.21 -3.75
N ASP A 525 -1.07 -6.18 -2.94
CA ASP A 525 -0.36 -4.90 -3.08
C ASP A 525 -0.68 -4.10 -4.35
N GLN A 526 -1.84 -4.28 -4.94
CA GLN A 526 -2.25 -3.60 -6.16
C GLN A 526 -2.47 -2.09 -5.90
N LEU A 527 -1.97 -1.23 -6.80
CA LEU A 527 -2.11 0.23 -6.68
C LEU A 527 -3.54 0.69 -6.95
N THR A 528 -4.19 0.09 -7.93
CA THR A 528 -5.57 0.43 -8.34
C THR A 528 -6.35 -0.84 -8.62
N CYS A 529 -7.62 -0.86 -8.22
CA CYS A 529 -8.50 -1.98 -8.55
C CYS A 529 -8.77 -2.03 -10.06
N LYS A 530 -8.87 -3.24 -10.62
CA LYS A 530 -9.21 -3.50 -12.02
C LYS A 530 -10.73 -3.46 -12.19
N GLN A 531 -11.23 -2.85 -13.25
CA GLN A 531 -12.65 -2.83 -13.58
C GLN A 531 -13.08 -4.20 -14.11
N CYS A 532 -14.29 -4.64 -13.72
CA CYS A 532 -14.86 -5.87 -14.26
C CYS A 532 -15.16 -5.78 -15.77
N PRO A 533 -14.92 -6.85 -16.53
CA PRO A 533 -15.31 -6.92 -17.93
C PRO A 533 -16.82 -6.79 -18.11
N GLU A 534 -17.27 -6.45 -19.32
CA GLU A 534 -18.70 -6.42 -19.66
C GLU A 534 -19.37 -7.77 -19.38
N GLY A 535 -20.53 -7.72 -18.73
CA GLY A 535 -21.28 -8.92 -18.32
C GLY A 535 -20.88 -9.51 -16.96
N PHE A 536 -19.90 -8.90 -16.28
CA PHE A 536 -19.47 -9.29 -14.95
C PHE A 536 -19.56 -8.12 -13.97
N TRP A 537 -19.66 -8.43 -12.69
CA TRP A 537 -19.74 -7.47 -11.61
C TRP A 537 -19.07 -8.00 -10.35
N SER A 538 -18.72 -7.12 -9.45
CA SER A 538 -18.10 -7.48 -8.18
C SER A 538 -18.68 -6.67 -7.03
N LEU A 539 -18.73 -7.30 -5.86
CA LEU A 539 -19.04 -6.62 -4.61
C LEU A 539 -17.83 -5.87 -4.07
N PRO A 540 -17.99 -4.89 -3.16
CA PRO A 540 -16.88 -4.22 -2.53
C PRO A 540 -15.91 -5.23 -1.87
N GLY A 541 -14.62 -5.08 -2.16
CA GLY A 541 -13.59 -5.97 -1.62
C GLY A 541 -13.47 -7.33 -2.30
N SER A 542 -14.03 -7.51 -3.49
CA SER A 542 -13.97 -8.77 -4.24
C SER A 542 -12.61 -9.03 -4.85
N ARG A 543 -12.23 -10.32 -4.88
CA ARG A 543 -10.99 -10.80 -5.50
C ARG A 543 -11.12 -11.06 -6.98
N GLU A 544 -12.35 -11.30 -7.45
CA GLU A 544 -12.71 -11.63 -8.81
C GLU A 544 -14.08 -11.09 -9.15
N CYS A 545 -14.38 -11.01 -10.44
CA CYS A 545 -15.68 -10.60 -10.95
C CYS A 545 -16.58 -11.82 -11.17
N GLN A 546 -17.83 -11.70 -10.75
CA GLN A 546 -18.86 -12.71 -10.95
C GLN A 546 -19.77 -12.32 -12.10
N LYS A 547 -20.25 -13.31 -12.86
CA LYS A 547 -21.18 -13.09 -13.94
C LYS A 547 -22.54 -12.65 -13.39
N TRP A 548 -23.18 -11.68 -14.03
CA TRP A 548 -24.53 -11.27 -13.69
C TRP A 548 -25.50 -12.44 -13.77
N SER A 549 -26.32 -12.64 -12.76
CA SER A 549 -27.51 -13.49 -12.80
C SER A 549 -28.66 -12.64 -13.36
N ILE A 550 -29.27 -13.08 -14.47
CA ILE A 550 -30.40 -12.39 -15.10
C ILE A 550 -31.69 -12.98 -14.54
N TRP A 551 -32.48 -12.16 -13.86
CA TRP A 551 -33.80 -12.55 -13.35
C TRP A 551 -34.92 -12.04 -14.28
N PHE A 552 -35.83 -12.93 -14.59
CA PHE A 552 -37.10 -12.64 -15.27
C PHE A 552 -38.14 -13.67 -14.81
N LEU A 553 -39.43 -13.48 -15.14
CA LEU A 553 -40.48 -14.35 -14.71
C LEU A 553 -40.46 -15.66 -15.54
N GLU A 554 -39.74 -16.67 -15.05
CA GLU A 554 -39.55 -17.95 -15.70
C GLU A 554 -40.85 -18.75 -15.76
N TRP A 555 -40.98 -19.59 -16.83
CA TRP A 555 -42.09 -20.53 -16.97
C TRP A 555 -42.18 -21.56 -15.83
N SER A 556 -41.06 -21.92 -15.25
CA SER A 556 -40.93 -22.87 -14.14
C SER A 556 -41.25 -22.27 -12.76
N ALA A 557 -41.34 -20.96 -12.63
CA ALA A 557 -41.64 -20.32 -11.37
C ALA A 557 -43.02 -20.69 -10.84
N ALA A 558 -43.15 -20.96 -9.56
CA ALA A 558 -44.42 -21.38 -8.94
C ALA A 558 -45.59 -20.45 -9.29
N TYR A 559 -45.37 -19.14 -9.28
CA TYR A 559 -46.37 -18.14 -9.67
C TYR A 559 -46.78 -18.32 -11.15
N SER A 560 -45.80 -18.51 -12.06
CA SER A 560 -46.06 -18.72 -13.50
C SER A 560 -46.89 -19.96 -13.76
N ILE A 561 -46.62 -21.04 -13.02
CA ILE A 561 -47.40 -22.30 -13.13
C ILE A 561 -48.86 -22.07 -12.69
N VAL A 562 -49.08 -21.36 -11.56
CA VAL A 562 -50.45 -21.03 -11.11
C VAL A 562 -51.17 -20.15 -12.12
N VAL A 563 -50.51 -19.17 -12.71
CA VAL A 563 -51.05 -18.28 -13.75
C VAL A 563 -51.39 -19.07 -15.03
N MET A 564 -50.55 -19.98 -15.46
CA MET A 564 -50.81 -20.85 -16.64
C MET A 564 -52.02 -21.74 -16.41
N ILE A 565 -52.09 -22.43 -15.27
CA ILE A 565 -53.23 -23.27 -14.88
C ILE A 565 -54.50 -22.41 -14.87
N GLY A 566 -54.46 -21.24 -14.19
CA GLY A 566 -55.57 -20.32 -14.20
C GLY A 566 -55.98 -19.89 -15.61
N THR A 567 -55.02 -19.51 -16.45
CA THR A 567 -55.34 -19.09 -17.84
C THR A 567 -55.99 -20.22 -18.64
N VAL A 568 -55.49 -21.45 -18.50
CA VAL A 568 -56.08 -22.63 -19.17
C VAL A 568 -57.53 -22.91 -18.67
N ILE A 569 -57.73 -22.85 -17.36
CA ILE A 569 -59.07 -23.04 -16.79
C ILE A 569 -60.01 -21.94 -17.31
N GLY A 570 -59.57 -20.67 -17.30
CA GLY A 570 -60.36 -19.56 -17.83
C GLY A 570 -60.71 -19.72 -19.32
N ALA A 571 -59.76 -20.17 -20.13
CA ALA A 571 -60.02 -20.47 -21.55
C ALA A 571 -61.00 -21.64 -21.74
N LEU A 572 -60.86 -22.68 -20.94
CA LEU A 572 -61.80 -23.84 -20.98
C LEU A 572 -63.21 -23.40 -20.57
N LEU A 573 -63.33 -22.56 -19.53
CA LEU A 573 -64.65 -22.03 -19.15
C LEU A 573 -65.28 -21.15 -20.24
N LEU A 574 -64.49 -20.36 -20.94
CA LEU A 574 -64.95 -19.57 -22.09
C LEU A 574 -65.36 -20.44 -23.25
N MET A 575 -64.58 -21.48 -23.59
CA MET A 575 -64.93 -22.48 -24.62
C MET A 575 -66.18 -23.24 -24.26
N PHE A 576 -66.30 -23.71 -22.99
CA PHE A 576 -67.52 -24.33 -22.50
C PHE A 576 -68.72 -23.37 -22.67
N SER A 577 -68.58 -22.14 -22.20
CA SER A 577 -69.60 -21.11 -22.38
C SER A 577 -69.95 -20.88 -23.84
N PHE A 578 -69.00 -20.87 -24.74
CA PHE A 578 -69.21 -20.69 -26.17
C PHE A 578 -70.02 -21.86 -26.74
N ILE A 579 -69.62 -23.10 -26.51
CA ILE A 579 -70.32 -24.30 -26.95
C ILE A 579 -71.74 -24.37 -26.31
N PHE A 580 -71.86 -24.04 -25.02
CA PHE A 580 -73.11 -24.00 -24.32
C PHE A 580 -74.13 -23.04 -24.93
N TYR A 581 -73.68 -21.86 -25.37
CA TYR A 581 -74.49 -20.85 -26.04
C TYR A 581 -74.89 -21.30 -27.45
N ILE A 582 -74.05 -21.97 -28.16
CA ILE A 582 -74.40 -22.53 -29.50
C ILE A 582 -75.42 -23.63 -29.38
N LEU A 583 -75.25 -24.57 -28.44
CA LEU A 583 -76.18 -25.65 -28.22
C LEU A 583 -77.59 -25.18 -27.80
N HIS A 584 -77.71 -24.08 -27.13
CA HIS A 584 -78.96 -23.50 -26.62
C HIS A 584 -79.43 -22.28 -27.44
N ARG A 585 -78.94 -22.11 -28.69
CA ARG A 585 -79.20 -20.92 -29.56
C ARG A 585 -80.66 -20.63 -29.84
N GLU A 586 -81.55 -21.65 -29.80
CA GLU A 586 -82.98 -21.46 -30.01
C GLU A 586 -83.78 -20.95 -28.84
N LYS A 587 -83.16 -20.90 -27.63
CA LYS A 587 -83.82 -20.30 -26.43
C LYS A 587 -83.91 -18.78 -26.60
N PRO A 588 -85.06 -18.18 -26.21
CA PRO A 588 -85.29 -16.73 -26.40
C PRO A 588 -84.28 -15.83 -25.72
N ILE A 589 -83.77 -16.33 -24.55
CA ILE A 589 -82.76 -15.61 -23.75
C ILE A 589 -81.42 -15.44 -24.53
N ILE A 590 -81.09 -16.37 -25.42
CA ILE A 590 -79.82 -16.42 -26.15
C ILE A 590 -79.96 -15.83 -27.55
N LYS A 591 -81.12 -16.00 -28.24
CA LYS A 591 -81.30 -15.67 -29.63
C LYS A 591 -80.97 -14.23 -30.00
N GLY A 592 -81.30 -13.23 -29.14
CA GLY A 592 -80.98 -11.81 -29.37
C GLY A 592 -79.58 -11.37 -29.05
N ILE A 593 -78.87 -12.14 -28.23
CA ILE A 593 -77.61 -11.73 -27.60
C ILE A 593 -76.40 -12.57 -28.05
N LEU A 594 -76.61 -13.61 -28.85
CA LEU A 594 -75.61 -14.60 -29.22
C LEU A 594 -74.32 -14.00 -29.76
N VAL A 595 -74.43 -13.14 -30.79
CA VAL A 595 -73.26 -12.56 -31.49
C VAL A 595 -72.45 -11.66 -30.62
N ILE A 596 -73.11 -10.80 -29.78
CA ILE A 596 -72.42 -9.91 -28.85
C ILE A 596 -71.73 -10.72 -27.73
N SER A 597 -72.38 -11.78 -27.28
CA SER A 597 -71.80 -12.69 -26.29
C SER A 597 -70.62 -13.47 -26.82
N CYS A 598 -70.61 -13.82 -28.08
CA CYS A 598 -69.47 -14.45 -28.78
C CYS A 598 -68.30 -13.47 -28.91
N LEU A 599 -68.57 -12.24 -29.32
CA LEU A 599 -67.55 -11.18 -29.38
C LEU A 599 -66.91 -10.88 -28.00
N MET A 600 -67.70 -10.88 -26.95
CA MET A 600 -67.26 -10.68 -25.56
C MET A 600 -66.32 -11.81 -25.13
N LYS A 601 -66.70 -13.10 -25.39
CA LYS A 601 -65.82 -14.26 -25.10
C LYS A 601 -64.54 -14.21 -25.91
N PHE A 602 -64.60 -13.82 -27.17
CA PHE A 602 -63.44 -13.60 -28.00
C PHE A 602 -62.51 -12.53 -27.38
N GLY A 603 -63.03 -11.37 -26.95
CA GLY A 603 -62.26 -10.34 -26.29
C GLY A 603 -61.56 -10.83 -25.01
N LEU A 604 -62.28 -11.64 -24.17
CA LEU A 604 -61.67 -12.25 -22.97
C LEU A 604 -60.59 -13.29 -23.34
N MET A 605 -60.81 -14.08 -24.42
CA MET A 605 -59.79 -15.05 -24.84
C MET A 605 -58.51 -14.36 -25.31
N VAL A 606 -58.62 -13.24 -26.03
CA VAL A 606 -57.48 -12.39 -26.42
C VAL A 606 -56.79 -11.81 -25.19
N SER A 607 -57.55 -11.37 -24.15
CA SER A 607 -57.03 -10.89 -22.89
C SER A 607 -56.24 -11.97 -22.12
N PHE A 608 -56.76 -13.20 -22.06
CA PHE A 608 -56.03 -14.35 -21.49
C PHE A 608 -54.77 -14.70 -22.31
N GLY A 609 -54.82 -14.60 -23.63
CA GLY A 609 -53.64 -14.76 -24.49
C GLY A 609 -52.55 -13.72 -24.17
N GLY A 610 -52.96 -12.48 -23.85
CA GLY A 610 -52.06 -11.43 -23.40
C GLY A 610 -51.33 -11.77 -22.08
N VAL A 611 -52.00 -12.49 -21.16
CA VAL A 611 -51.42 -12.93 -19.88
C VAL A 611 -50.24 -13.89 -20.09
N ILE A 612 -50.37 -14.81 -21.00
CA ILE A 612 -49.31 -15.81 -21.30
C ILE A 612 -48.02 -15.12 -21.76
N LEU A 613 -48.13 -14.00 -22.47
CA LEU A 613 -46.96 -13.25 -22.99
C LEU A 613 -46.14 -12.55 -21.91
N PHE A 614 -46.64 -12.49 -20.68
CA PHE A 614 -45.83 -11.96 -19.57
C PHE A 614 -44.85 -12.99 -19.02
N LEU A 615 -44.94 -14.24 -19.37
CA LEU A 615 -44.12 -15.34 -18.88
C LEU A 615 -42.97 -15.63 -19.87
N GLY A 616 -41.81 -16.01 -19.29
CA GLY A 616 -40.61 -16.33 -20.06
C GLY A 616 -39.69 -15.14 -20.30
N SER A 617 -38.62 -15.34 -21.07
CA SER A 617 -37.62 -14.30 -21.34
C SER A 617 -38.24 -13.15 -22.12
N PRO A 618 -38.14 -11.90 -21.63
CA PRO A 618 -38.68 -10.70 -22.30
C PRO A 618 -38.03 -10.52 -23.68
N ASN A 619 -38.88 -10.36 -24.72
CA ASN A 619 -38.46 -9.97 -26.05
C ASN A 619 -39.26 -8.71 -26.43
N ILE A 620 -38.70 -7.84 -27.24
CA ILE A 620 -39.32 -6.53 -27.59
C ILE A 620 -40.70 -6.71 -28.27
N HIS A 621 -40.86 -7.71 -29.11
CA HIS A 621 -42.15 -8.00 -29.78
C HIS A 621 -43.17 -8.54 -28.77
N VAL A 622 -42.73 -9.40 -27.85
CA VAL A 622 -43.57 -9.96 -26.79
C VAL A 622 -44.00 -8.86 -25.84
N CYS A 623 -43.09 -7.98 -25.41
CA CYS A 623 -43.39 -6.84 -24.54
C CYS A 623 -44.44 -5.88 -25.13
N ARG A 624 -44.40 -5.66 -26.45
CA ARG A 624 -45.39 -4.83 -27.15
C ARG A 624 -46.73 -5.55 -27.29
N ALA A 625 -46.70 -6.83 -27.65
CA ALA A 625 -47.91 -7.63 -27.84
C ALA A 625 -48.70 -7.85 -26.53
N GLN A 626 -48.07 -8.10 -25.43
CA GLN A 626 -48.74 -8.37 -24.14
C GLN A 626 -49.65 -7.22 -23.70
N GLN A 627 -49.19 -5.96 -23.86
CA GLN A 627 -49.93 -4.80 -23.44
C GLN A 627 -51.08 -4.49 -24.41
N THR A 628 -50.87 -4.59 -25.72
CA THR A 628 -51.87 -4.31 -26.75
C THR A 628 -52.94 -5.39 -26.77
N MET A 629 -52.59 -6.67 -26.61
CA MET A 629 -53.56 -7.76 -26.58
C MET A 629 -54.53 -7.66 -25.40
N TYR A 630 -54.00 -7.34 -24.20
CA TYR A 630 -54.84 -7.09 -23.03
C TYR A 630 -55.73 -5.87 -23.28
N GLY A 631 -55.16 -4.73 -23.67
CA GLY A 631 -55.87 -3.48 -23.82
C GLY A 631 -57.02 -3.59 -24.83
N LEU A 632 -56.80 -4.17 -26.01
CA LEU A 632 -57.80 -4.37 -27.05
C LEU A 632 -58.83 -5.47 -26.68
N GLY A 633 -58.35 -6.61 -26.17
CA GLY A 633 -59.19 -7.73 -25.79
C GLY A 633 -60.20 -7.39 -24.69
N PHE A 634 -59.70 -6.75 -23.61
CA PHE A 634 -60.58 -6.35 -22.51
C PHE A 634 -61.51 -5.20 -22.87
N THR A 635 -61.05 -4.22 -23.70
CA THR A 635 -61.90 -3.15 -24.18
C THR A 635 -63.01 -3.67 -25.06
N LEU A 636 -62.73 -4.64 -25.93
CA LEU A 636 -63.80 -5.29 -26.73
C LEU A 636 -64.86 -5.97 -25.81
N CYS A 637 -64.40 -6.64 -24.76
CA CYS A 637 -65.28 -7.23 -23.78
C CYS A 637 -66.15 -6.19 -23.06
N VAL A 638 -65.56 -5.13 -22.53
CA VAL A 638 -66.28 -4.05 -21.83
C VAL A 638 -67.20 -3.30 -22.75
N SER A 639 -66.82 -3.07 -24.01
CA SER A 639 -67.68 -2.42 -25.06
C SER A 639 -68.92 -3.26 -25.37
N CYS A 640 -68.81 -4.59 -25.40
CA CYS A 640 -69.94 -5.48 -25.54
C CYS A 640 -70.87 -5.43 -24.37
N ILE A 641 -70.31 -5.37 -23.13
CA ILE A 641 -71.13 -5.26 -21.92
C ILE A 641 -71.83 -3.91 -21.85
N LEU A 642 -71.12 -2.81 -22.27
CA LEU A 642 -71.69 -1.46 -22.30
C LEU A 642 -72.89 -1.36 -23.24
N VAL A 643 -72.76 -1.90 -24.44
CA VAL A 643 -73.89 -1.90 -25.41
C VAL A 643 -75.05 -2.67 -24.86
N LYS A 644 -74.86 -3.74 -24.16
CA LYS A 644 -75.91 -4.50 -23.47
C LYS A 644 -76.59 -3.71 -22.37
N ALA A 645 -75.80 -3.05 -21.54
CA ALA A 645 -76.28 -2.16 -20.49
C ALA A 645 -77.06 -0.95 -21.10
N LEU A 646 -76.56 -0.39 -22.20
CA LEU A 646 -77.23 0.70 -22.94
C LEU A 646 -78.59 0.24 -23.50
N HIS A 647 -78.65 -0.94 -24.10
CA HIS A 647 -79.88 -1.51 -24.67
C HIS A 647 -80.95 -1.66 -23.57
N ILE A 648 -80.60 -2.28 -22.46
CA ILE A 648 -81.52 -2.46 -21.29
C ILE A 648 -81.96 -1.07 -20.77
N PHE A 649 -80.98 -0.14 -20.59
CA PHE A 649 -81.29 1.22 -20.13
C PHE A 649 -82.23 1.99 -21.06
N LEU A 650 -82.04 1.87 -22.43
CA LEU A 650 -82.92 2.53 -23.39
C LEU A 650 -84.30 1.92 -23.42
N GLU A 651 -84.45 0.60 -23.18
CA GLU A 651 -85.76 -0.05 -23.03
C GLU A 651 -86.53 0.42 -21.83
N LEU A 652 -85.87 0.54 -20.67
CA LEU A 652 -86.47 1.01 -19.41
C LEU A 652 -86.85 2.47 -19.39
N MET A 653 -86.06 3.37 -20.06
CA MET A 653 -86.29 4.81 -20.07
C MET A 653 -87.42 5.26 -21.01
N SER A 654 -88.01 4.40 -21.81
CA SER A 654 -88.94 4.69 -22.87
C SER A 654 -90.36 4.24 -22.56
N SER A 655 -91.09 5.09 -21.79
CA SER A 655 -92.54 4.94 -21.53
C SER A 655 -93.48 5.40 -22.67
N ASN A 656 -92.90 6.06 -23.68
CA ASN A 656 -93.62 6.63 -24.85
C ASN A 656 -93.17 5.93 -26.15
N PRO A 657 -94.06 5.39 -27.01
CA PRO A 657 -93.72 4.59 -28.21
C PRO A 657 -93.08 5.50 -29.31
N THR A 658 -93.31 6.81 -29.32
CA THR A 658 -92.68 7.72 -30.29
C THR A 658 -91.28 8.03 -29.97
N LYS A 659 -90.90 8.21 -28.70
CA LYS A 659 -89.53 8.38 -28.29
C LYS A 659 -88.69 7.07 -28.39
N GLN A 660 -89.36 5.95 -28.21
CA GLN A 660 -88.72 4.63 -28.38
C GLN A 660 -88.28 4.44 -29.86
N ARG A 661 -88.99 4.91 -30.79
CA ARG A 661 -88.66 4.83 -32.25
C ARG A 661 -87.50 5.68 -32.64
N GLU A 662 -87.31 6.88 -32.04
CA GLU A 662 -86.18 7.76 -32.24
C GLU A 662 -84.90 7.24 -31.56
N LEU A 663 -84.99 6.77 -30.30
CA LEU A 663 -83.91 6.19 -29.57
C LEU A 663 -83.39 4.87 -30.18
N ARG A 664 -84.26 4.05 -30.78
CA ARG A 664 -83.84 2.86 -31.56
C ARG A 664 -83.02 3.17 -32.83
N LYS A 665 -82.98 4.40 -33.30
CA LYS A 665 -82.06 4.79 -34.40
C LYS A 665 -80.61 4.85 -33.96
N PHE A 666 -80.36 5.07 -32.64
CA PHE A 666 -79.02 5.08 -32.04
C PHE A 666 -78.54 3.70 -31.60
N ASP A 667 -79.43 2.70 -31.53
CA ASP A 667 -79.12 1.35 -31.13
C ASP A 667 -78.60 0.57 -32.31
N LYS A 668 -77.32 0.87 -32.63
CA LYS A 668 -76.50 0.10 -33.61
C LYS A 668 -75.35 -0.56 -32.86
N PRO A 669 -75.58 -1.73 -32.23
CA PRO A 669 -74.64 -2.39 -31.33
C PRO A 669 -73.23 -2.62 -31.97
N PHE A 670 -73.14 -3.07 -33.15
CA PHE A 670 -71.85 -3.38 -33.83
C PHE A 670 -71.07 -2.10 -34.19
N VAL A 671 -71.74 -1.01 -34.51
CA VAL A 671 -71.10 0.28 -34.80
C VAL A 671 -70.51 0.89 -33.51
N ILE A 672 -71.23 0.83 -32.42
CA ILE A 672 -70.78 1.34 -31.12
C ILE A 672 -69.55 0.51 -30.63
N ILE A 673 -69.65 -0.84 -30.67
CA ILE A 673 -68.54 -1.71 -30.31
C ILE A 673 -67.31 -1.42 -31.17
N GLY A 674 -67.51 -1.29 -32.49
CA GLY A 674 -66.44 -0.98 -33.43
C GLY A 674 -65.76 0.38 -33.14
N ILE A 675 -66.52 1.45 -32.89
CA ILE A 675 -65.96 2.78 -32.56
C ILE A 675 -65.20 2.75 -31.24
N LEU A 676 -65.77 2.17 -30.19
CA LEU A 676 -65.11 2.14 -28.89
C LEU A 676 -63.81 1.31 -28.90
N THR A 677 -63.79 0.20 -29.66
CA THR A 677 -62.58 -0.62 -29.79
C THR A 677 -61.56 0.08 -30.71
N ALA A 678 -62.01 0.79 -31.77
CA ALA A 678 -61.13 1.58 -32.60
C ALA A 678 -60.43 2.72 -31.86
N ILE A 679 -61.13 3.43 -30.96
CA ILE A 679 -60.50 4.45 -30.10
C ILE A 679 -59.41 3.83 -29.25
N GLN A 680 -59.63 2.66 -28.63
CA GLN A 680 -58.60 1.96 -27.87
C GLN A 680 -57.43 1.56 -28.78
N ALA A 681 -57.68 1.10 -29.98
CA ALA A 681 -56.64 0.75 -30.95
C ALA A 681 -55.78 1.97 -31.29
N LEU A 682 -56.43 3.11 -31.52
CA LEU A 682 -55.70 4.37 -31.76
C LEU A 682 -54.83 4.79 -30.55
N ILE A 683 -55.34 4.67 -29.35
CA ILE A 683 -54.56 4.94 -28.11
C ILE A 683 -53.31 4.02 -28.06
N CYS A 684 -53.48 2.72 -28.30
CA CYS A 684 -52.38 1.79 -28.37
C CYS A 684 -51.38 2.08 -29.48
N ILE A 685 -51.84 2.44 -30.67
CA ILE A 685 -50.99 2.81 -31.84
C ILE A 685 -50.15 4.07 -31.47
N PHE A 686 -50.82 5.15 -31.05
CA PHE A 686 -50.13 6.35 -30.62
C PHE A 686 -49.10 6.07 -29.58
N TRP A 687 -49.44 5.31 -28.53
CA TRP A 687 -48.47 4.91 -27.49
C TRP A 687 -47.26 4.16 -28.07
N MET A 688 -47.48 3.17 -28.92
CA MET A 688 -46.37 2.34 -29.49
C MET A 688 -45.53 3.09 -30.53
N VAL A 689 -46.06 4.20 -31.14
CA VAL A 689 -45.32 5.01 -32.10
C VAL A 689 -44.45 6.06 -31.41
N PHE A 690 -44.98 6.76 -30.42
CA PHE A 690 -44.29 7.90 -29.79
C PHE A 690 -43.33 7.50 -28.69
N ASP A 691 -43.64 6.45 -27.90
CA ASP A 691 -42.77 5.96 -26.85
C ASP A 691 -43.00 4.45 -26.60
N PRO A 692 -42.39 3.62 -27.45
CA PRO A 692 -42.66 2.20 -27.45
C PRO A 692 -42.14 1.48 -26.22
N VAL A 693 -42.82 0.42 -25.85
CA VAL A 693 -42.38 -0.51 -24.83
C VAL A 693 -41.05 -1.15 -25.26
N ASN A 694 -40.04 -1.12 -24.37
CA ASN A 694 -38.72 -1.68 -24.58
C ASN A 694 -38.34 -2.66 -23.43
N ILE A 695 -37.19 -3.28 -23.53
CA ILE A 695 -36.61 -4.10 -22.47
C ILE A 695 -35.67 -3.22 -21.65
N GLU A 696 -35.75 -3.28 -20.34
CA GLU A 696 -34.87 -2.63 -19.40
C GLU A 696 -34.22 -3.66 -18.51
N GLU A 697 -32.89 -3.51 -18.32
CA GLU A 697 -32.11 -4.29 -17.37
C GLU A 697 -31.71 -3.38 -16.21
N LYS A 698 -32.20 -3.68 -15.04
CA LYS A 698 -31.93 -2.89 -13.83
C LYS A 698 -31.43 -3.79 -12.72
N GLN A 699 -30.39 -3.34 -12.01
CA GLN A 699 -29.89 -4.06 -10.83
C GLN A 699 -30.99 -4.20 -9.79
N SER A 700 -31.17 -5.42 -9.26
CA SER A 700 -32.11 -5.68 -8.19
C SER A 700 -31.68 -4.97 -6.91
N LYS A 701 -32.65 -4.39 -6.20
CA LYS A 701 -32.43 -3.81 -4.87
C LYS A 701 -32.40 -4.85 -3.76
N THR A 702 -32.96 -6.02 -4.01
CA THR A 702 -33.15 -7.08 -3.01
C THR A 702 -32.14 -8.21 -3.15
N GLN A 703 -31.60 -8.45 -4.34
CA GLN A 703 -30.63 -9.52 -4.63
C GLN A 703 -29.37 -8.93 -5.25
N LEU A 704 -28.25 -9.07 -4.54
CA LEU A 704 -26.92 -8.69 -5.00
C LEU A 704 -26.52 -9.53 -6.21
N LEU A 705 -25.89 -8.93 -7.19
CA LEU A 705 -25.44 -9.58 -8.44
C LEU A 705 -26.56 -10.07 -9.37
N THR A 706 -27.80 -9.57 -9.24
CA THR A 706 -28.93 -9.92 -10.09
C THR A 706 -29.39 -8.71 -10.90
N LEU A 707 -29.52 -8.90 -12.22
CA LEU A 707 -30.11 -7.95 -13.16
C LEU A 707 -31.55 -8.36 -13.44
N ASN A 708 -32.51 -7.53 -13.09
CA ASN A 708 -33.91 -7.72 -13.44
C ASN A 708 -34.14 -7.27 -14.87
N ARG A 709 -34.41 -8.24 -15.77
CA ARG A 709 -34.75 -7.99 -17.16
C ARG A 709 -36.28 -7.94 -17.30
N LEU A 710 -36.83 -6.75 -17.45
CA LEU A 710 -38.26 -6.49 -17.46
C LEU A 710 -38.67 -5.67 -18.70
N CYS A 711 -39.94 -5.86 -19.12
CA CYS A 711 -40.53 -4.94 -20.11
C CYS A 711 -40.81 -3.58 -19.48
N THR A 712 -40.30 -2.52 -20.09
CA THR A 712 -40.70 -1.15 -19.72
C THR A 712 -42.10 -0.84 -20.22
N GLN A 713 -42.81 0.05 -19.53
CA GLN A 713 -44.11 0.49 -20.01
C GLN A 713 -44.00 1.58 -21.08
N GLY A 714 -42.79 2.01 -21.47
CA GLY A 714 -42.59 3.23 -22.28
C GLY A 714 -43.16 4.44 -21.53
N SER A 715 -43.94 5.25 -22.20
CA SER A 715 -44.59 6.40 -21.57
C SER A 715 -45.62 5.96 -20.53
N MET A 716 -45.44 6.42 -19.27
CA MET A 716 -46.45 6.25 -18.23
C MET A 716 -47.78 6.92 -18.57
N TYR A 717 -47.79 7.97 -19.42
CA TYR A 717 -48.99 8.62 -19.90
C TYR A 717 -49.72 7.74 -20.93
N GLY A 718 -49.01 7.10 -21.88
CA GLY A 718 -49.61 6.16 -22.83
C GLY A 718 -50.20 4.94 -22.15
N PHE A 719 -49.44 4.31 -21.23
CA PHE A 719 -49.91 3.22 -20.38
C PHE A 719 -51.12 3.64 -19.54
N GLY A 720 -51.07 4.83 -18.92
CA GLY A 720 -52.18 5.39 -18.15
C GLY A 720 -53.41 5.67 -19.01
N ALA A 721 -53.28 6.27 -20.20
CA ALA A 721 -54.37 6.57 -21.11
C ALA A 721 -55.15 5.29 -21.49
N MET A 722 -54.42 4.20 -21.80
CA MET A 722 -55.06 2.91 -22.11
C MET A 722 -55.94 2.43 -20.95
N HIS A 723 -55.42 2.42 -19.70
CA HIS A 723 -56.16 1.95 -18.54
C HIS A 723 -57.30 2.88 -18.10
N VAL A 724 -57.09 4.20 -18.17
CA VAL A 724 -58.10 5.23 -17.89
C VAL A 724 -59.27 5.10 -18.86
N TYR A 725 -58.98 4.86 -20.13
CA TYR A 725 -60.07 4.64 -21.12
C TYR A 725 -60.92 3.42 -20.77
N ILE A 726 -60.28 2.30 -20.45
CA ILE A 726 -61.00 1.08 -20.02
C ILE A 726 -61.82 1.35 -18.73
N ALA A 727 -61.24 2.02 -17.76
CA ALA A 727 -61.89 2.37 -16.52
C ALA A 727 -63.08 3.32 -16.76
N LEU A 728 -62.97 4.31 -17.66
CA LEU A 728 -64.06 5.18 -18.04
C LEU A 728 -65.23 4.40 -18.66
N LEU A 729 -64.92 3.48 -19.57
CA LEU A 729 -65.98 2.59 -20.15
C LEU A 729 -66.65 1.71 -19.08
N ALA A 730 -65.84 1.18 -18.14
CA ALA A 730 -66.39 0.38 -17.03
C ALA A 730 -67.25 1.23 -16.09
N VAL A 731 -66.88 2.50 -15.79
CA VAL A 731 -67.70 3.42 -14.98
C VAL A 731 -68.98 3.79 -15.68
N VAL A 732 -68.96 4.07 -16.97
CA VAL A 732 -70.16 4.38 -17.77
C VAL A 732 -71.08 3.12 -17.83
N CYS A 733 -70.47 1.96 -18.04
CA CYS A 733 -71.19 0.69 -18.01
C CYS A 733 -71.86 0.42 -16.67
N PHE A 734 -71.09 0.64 -15.55
CA PHE A 734 -71.60 0.51 -14.19
C PHE A 734 -72.78 1.50 -13.94
N GLY A 735 -72.63 2.75 -14.33
CA GLY A 735 -73.64 3.80 -14.14
C GLY A 735 -74.92 3.50 -14.93
N LEU A 736 -74.85 3.06 -16.18
CA LEU A 736 -76.02 2.68 -16.99
C LEU A 736 -76.70 1.46 -16.41
N ALA A 737 -75.96 0.43 -16.01
CA ALA A 737 -76.51 -0.81 -15.40
C ALA A 737 -77.11 -0.54 -14.03
N PHE A 738 -76.48 0.31 -13.22
CA PHE A 738 -77.01 0.67 -11.88
C PHE A 738 -78.34 1.50 -11.96
N LYS A 739 -78.46 2.40 -12.94
CA LYS A 739 -79.64 3.19 -13.14
C LYS A 739 -80.81 2.42 -13.80
N GLY A 740 -80.47 1.42 -14.55
CA GLY A 740 -81.41 0.47 -15.19
C GLY A 740 -81.57 -0.83 -14.38
N ARG A 741 -81.60 -0.76 -13.07
CA ARG A 741 -81.47 -1.95 -12.16
C ARG A 741 -82.70 -2.90 -12.36
N ASP A 742 -82.37 -4.08 -12.85
CA ASP A 742 -83.25 -5.25 -13.07
C ASP A 742 -82.42 -6.51 -12.88
N ASP A 743 -83.06 -7.67 -12.66
CA ASP A 743 -82.40 -8.98 -12.48
C ASP A 743 -81.33 -9.27 -13.57
N GLU A 744 -81.46 -8.71 -14.78
CA GLU A 744 -80.51 -8.89 -15.90
C GLU A 744 -79.31 -7.93 -15.81
N THR A 745 -79.37 -6.83 -15.06
CA THR A 745 -78.31 -5.83 -14.96
C THR A 745 -77.37 -6.04 -13.77
N ASP A 746 -77.85 -6.66 -12.71
CA ASP A 746 -77.03 -6.98 -11.49
C ASP A 746 -75.71 -7.70 -11.85
N PRO A 747 -75.68 -8.69 -12.71
CA PRO A 747 -74.41 -9.31 -13.11
C PRO A 747 -73.43 -8.37 -13.81
N ILE A 748 -73.91 -7.34 -14.52
CA ILE A 748 -73.11 -6.34 -15.18
C ILE A 748 -72.47 -5.42 -14.13
N VAL A 749 -73.33 -4.97 -13.16
CA VAL A 749 -72.88 -4.09 -12.04
C VAL A 749 -71.75 -4.76 -11.26
N PHE A 750 -71.91 -6.02 -10.88
CA PHE A 750 -70.89 -6.76 -10.09
C PHE A 750 -69.63 -7.00 -10.90
N SER A 751 -69.65 -7.33 -12.16
CA SER A 751 -68.47 -7.56 -12.97
C SER A 751 -67.66 -6.27 -13.20
N MET A 752 -68.31 -5.10 -13.39
CA MET A 752 -67.62 -3.86 -13.54
C MET A 752 -67.07 -3.33 -12.18
N LEU A 753 -67.78 -3.56 -11.10
CA LEU A 753 -67.30 -3.23 -9.75
C LEU A 753 -66.03 -4.02 -9.39
N ILE A 754 -65.99 -5.33 -9.65
CA ILE A 754 -64.80 -6.17 -9.39
C ILE A 754 -63.64 -5.68 -10.26
N HIS A 755 -63.86 -5.31 -11.49
CA HIS A 755 -62.78 -4.76 -12.35
C HIS A 755 -62.24 -3.43 -11.79
N LEU A 756 -63.10 -2.48 -11.47
CA LEU A 756 -62.67 -1.18 -10.96
C LEU A 756 -61.97 -1.35 -9.58
N PHE A 757 -62.49 -2.18 -8.72
CA PHE A 757 -61.88 -2.48 -7.41
C PHE A 757 -60.52 -3.15 -7.57
N ALA A 758 -60.37 -4.12 -8.43
CA ALA A 758 -59.09 -4.78 -8.69
C ALA A 758 -58.03 -3.77 -9.08
N TRP A 759 -58.31 -2.90 -10.06
CA TRP A 759 -57.32 -1.92 -10.46
C TRP A 759 -57.05 -0.83 -9.43
N LEU A 760 -58.07 -0.43 -8.67
CA LEU A 760 -57.90 0.48 -7.52
C LEU A 760 -56.90 -0.09 -6.50
N CYS A 761 -56.94 -1.39 -6.22
CA CYS A 761 -56.04 -2.07 -5.29
C CYS A 761 -54.64 -2.26 -5.88
N PHE A 762 -54.53 -2.59 -7.18
CA PHE A 762 -53.27 -2.92 -7.79
C PHE A 762 -52.45 -1.71 -8.27
N ILE A 763 -53.05 -0.57 -8.60
CA ILE A 763 -52.36 0.66 -9.07
C ILE A 763 -51.31 1.15 -8.06
N PRO A 764 -51.55 1.30 -6.75
CA PRO A 764 -50.55 1.74 -5.78
C PRO A 764 -49.36 0.79 -5.72
N VAL A 765 -49.56 -0.52 -5.74
CA VAL A 765 -48.48 -1.53 -5.72
C VAL A 765 -47.69 -1.51 -7.02
N PHE A 766 -48.37 -1.35 -8.17
CA PHE A 766 -47.74 -1.23 -9.49
C PHE A 766 -46.82 -0.01 -9.58
N ILE A 767 -47.18 1.10 -8.99
CA ILE A 767 -46.37 2.32 -8.97
C ILE A 767 -45.17 2.20 -8.05
N THR A 768 -45.36 1.63 -6.86
CA THR A 768 -44.34 1.61 -5.79
C THR A 768 -43.33 0.45 -5.94
N GLN A 769 -43.77 -0.70 -6.44
CA GLN A 769 -42.98 -1.93 -6.53
C GLN A 769 -42.54 -2.22 -7.96
N TYR A 770 -41.39 -1.65 -8.37
CA TYR A 770 -40.86 -1.79 -9.74
C TYR A 770 -40.62 -3.25 -10.13
N GLU A 771 -39.99 -4.04 -9.25
CA GLU A 771 -39.61 -5.43 -9.51
C GLU A 771 -40.81 -6.36 -9.63
N SER A 772 -41.91 -6.05 -8.97
CA SER A 772 -43.15 -6.88 -8.94
C SER A 772 -44.19 -6.45 -9.99
N ARG A 773 -43.93 -5.45 -10.84
CA ARG A 773 -44.90 -4.93 -11.82
C ARG A 773 -45.55 -6.00 -12.71
N PRO A 774 -44.82 -6.98 -13.29
CA PRO A 774 -45.43 -8.03 -14.09
C PRO A 774 -46.43 -8.87 -13.29
N ILE A 775 -46.06 -9.22 -12.05
CA ILE A 775 -46.91 -10.02 -11.16
C ILE A 775 -48.19 -9.27 -10.81
N VAL A 776 -48.09 -8.00 -10.46
CA VAL A 776 -49.24 -7.13 -10.15
C VAL A 776 -50.18 -7.00 -11.32
N GLN A 777 -49.64 -6.76 -12.52
CA GLN A 777 -50.42 -6.58 -13.73
C GLN A 777 -51.14 -7.87 -14.13
N ILE A 778 -50.46 -9.01 -14.12
CA ILE A 778 -51.04 -10.33 -14.38
C ILE A 778 -52.20 -10.58 -13.42
N SER A 779 -52.00 -10.35 -12.11
CA SER A 779 -53.02 -10.58 -11.13
C SER A 779 -54.25 -9.71 -11.34
N GLY A 780 -54.08 -8.42 -11.66
CA GLY A 780 -55.15 -7.50 -12.01
C GLY A 780 -55.97 -7.94 -13.23
N ILE A 781 -55.26 -8.38 -14.28
CA ILE A 781 -55.92 -8.90 -15.51
C ILE A 781 -56.71 -10.16 -15.20
N MET A 782 -56.13 -11.11 -14.46
CA MET A 782 -56.76 -12.37 -14.10
C MET A 782 -58.05 -12.13 -13.27
N VAL A 783 -57.95 -11.29 -12.23
CA VAL A 783 -59.14 -10.97 -11.42
C VAL A 783 -60.24 -10.31 -12.26
N SER A 784 -59.89 -9.42 -13.17
CA SER A 784 -60.84 -8.74 -14.09
C SER A 784 -61.52 -9.75 -15.05
N ASN A 785 -60.72 -10.64 -15.64
CA ASN A 785 -61.23 -11.61 -16.60
C ASN A 785 -62.17 -12.61 -15.90
N TYR A 786 -61.78 -13.13 -14.72
CA TYR A 786 -62.62 -14.06 -13.97
C TYR A 786 -63.86 -13.39 -13.38
N GLY A 787 -63.76 -12.10 -13.01
CA GLY A 787 -64.88 -11.30 -12.56
C GLY A 787 -66.00 -11.27 -13.62
N VAL A 788 -65.60 -11.10 -14.88
CA VAL A 788 -66.58 -11.16 -16.02
C VAL A 788 -67.14 -12.59 -16.20
N ILE A 789 -66.28 -13.63 -16.11
CA ILE A 789 -66.74 -15.01 -16.29
C ILE A 789 -67.75 -15.40 -15.23
N PHE A 790 -67.46 -15.20 -13.98
CA PHE A 790 -68.29 -15.59 -12.86
C PHE A 790 -69.50 -14.70 -12.65
N CYS A 791 -69.37 -13.41 -12.78
CA CYS A 791 -70.51 -12.50 -12.53
C CYS A 791 -71.44 -12.37 -13.76
N HIS A 792 -70.88 -12.46 -14.99
CA HIS A 792 -71.71 -12.21 -16.16
C HIS A 792 -72.20 -13.52 -16.84
N PHE A 793 -71.36 -14.57 -16.97
CA PHE A 793 -71.75 -15.79 -17.66
C PHE A 793 -72.33 -16.85 -16.75
N ALA A 794 -71.79 -17.08 -15.56
CA ALA A 794 -72.21 -18.14 -14.71
C ALA A 794 -73.67 -18.05 -14.24
N PRO A 795 -74.23 -16.88 -13.88
CA PRO A 795 -75.64 -16.76 -13.55
C PRO A 795 -76.55 -17.16 -14.69
N LYS A 796 -76.15 -16.84 -15.96
CA LYS A 796 -76.92 -17.21 -17.14
C LYS A 796 -76.89 -18.72 -17.41
N TRP A 797 -75.77 -19.39 -17.17
CA TRP A 797 -75.69 -20.85 -17.25
C TRP A 797 -76.60 -21.49 -16.26
N PHE A 798 -76.60 -20.99 -15.01
CA PHE A 798 -77.48 -21.52 -13.96
C PHE A 798 -78.95 -21.35 -14.26
N LYS A 799 -79.35 -20.16 -14.78
CA LYS A 799 -80.75 -19.89 -15.14
C LYS A 799 -81.25 -20.82 -16.28
N ILE A 800 -80.44 -21.05 -17.28
CA ILE A 800 -80.78 -21.89 -18.42
C ILE A 800 -80.83 -23.41 -17.98
N LEU A 801 -79.95 -23.83 -17.08
CA LEU A 801 -79.96 -25.23 -16.54
C LEU A 801 -81.15 -25.46 -15.59
N SER A 802 -81.46 -24.46 -14.76
CA SER A 802 -82.56 -24.52 -13.85
C SER A 802 -83.95 -24.60 -14.55
N GLU A 803 -84.12 -23.89 -15.70
CA GLU A 803 -85.34 -24.03 -16.50
C GLU A 803 -85.47 -25.41 -17.11
N LYS A 804 -84.37 -26.12 -17.43
CA LYS A 804 -84.40 -27.48 -17.92
C LYS A 804 -84.83 -28.51 -16.87
N THR A 805 -84.57 -28.28 -15.63
CA THR A 805 -84.94 -29.15 -14.50
C THR A 805 -86.45 -29.02 -14.23
N LEU A 806 -87.04 -27.83 -14.39
CA LEU A 806 -88.46 -27.59 -14.24
C LEU A 806 -89.36 -28.20 -15.38
N GLU A 807 -88.83 -28.37 -16.61
CA GLU A 807 -89.44 -28.97 -17.76
C GLU A 807 -89.39 -30.49 -17.69
N THR A 808 -88.55 -31.14 -16.96
CA THR A 808 -88.39 -32.57 -16.74
C THR A 808 -89.33 -33.14 -15.68
N GLU A 809 -89.95 -32.32 -14.84
CA GLU A 809 -90.88 -32.70 -13.74
C GLU A 809 -92.40 -32.72 -14.18
N LYS A 810 -92.73 -32.45 -15.49
CA LYS A 810 -94.08 -32.50 -16.02
C LYS A 810 -94.18 -33.64 -17.05
N THR A 811 -94.38 -34.90 -16.57
CA THR A 811 -94.98 -35.99 -17.29
C THR A 811 -96.30 -36.42 -16.63
N PRO A 812 -97.38 -36.72 -17.37
CA PRO A 812 -98.69 -36.77 -16.88
C PRO A 812 -99.06 -38.20 -16.38
N VAL A 813 -99.71 -38.26 -15.22
CA VAL A 813 -100.48 -39.52 -14.77
C VAL A 813 -101.89 -39.27 -14.97
N ALA A 814 -102.58 -40.12 -15.73
CA ALA A 814 -104.02 -40.22 -16.00
C ALA A 814 -104.78 -40.68 -14.80
N PRO A 815 -106.13 -40.42 -14.71
CA PRO A 815 -106.97 -40.50 -13.49
C PRO A 815 -107.58 -41.86 -13.25
N LEU A 816 -107.77 -42.27 -11.97
CA LEU A 816 -108.78 -43.23 -11.50
C LEU A 816 -109.28 -42.84 -10.14
N THR A 817 -110.50 -42.40 -10.17
CA THR A 817 -111.71 -42.55 -9.39
C THR A 817 -111.65 -42.99 -7.90
N ASN A 818 -112.39 -42.24 -7.08
CA ASN A 818 -113.33 -42.61 -5.99
C ASN A 818 -112.76 -43.35 -4.81
N ASP A 819 -112.91 -42.95 -3.61
CA ASP A 819 -114.10 -42.58 -2.86
C ASP A 819 -113.73 -42.14 -1.42
N SER A 820 -114.52 -41.31 -0.93
CA SER A 820 -115.14 -41.16 0.38
C SER A 820 -114.28 -41.28 1.66
N ASP A 821 -114.49 -40.25 2.37
CA ASP A 821 -115.00 -40.15 3.80
C ASP A 821 -114.03 -39.69 4.87
N SER A 822 -114.50 -38.60 5.37
CA SER A 822 -114.64 -38.19 6.78
C SER A 822 -113.45 -38.16 7.70
N GLY A 823 -113.18 -37.02 8.11
CA GLY A 823 -113.55 -36.73 9.53
C GLY A 823 -112.35 -36.03 10.21
N VAL A 824 -112.65 -34.83 10.53
CA VAL A 824 -112.61 -34.31 11.87
C VAL A 824 -111.21 -33.82 12.41
N ILE A 825 -111.05 -32.51 12.40
CA ILE A 825 -110.78 -31.59 13.56
C ILE A 825 -109.58 -31.93 14.46
N SER A 826 -108.65 -31.07 14.55
CA SER A 826 -108.50 -30.03 15.68
C SER A 826 -107.08 -29.59 15.73
N ASN A 827 -106.84 -28.30 15.64
CA ASN A 827 -106.33 -27.37 16.60
C ASN A 827 -105.29 -27.93 17.58
N PHE A 828 -104.16 -27.27 17.68
CA PHE A 828 -103.78 -26.38 18.79
C PHE A 828 -102.25 -26.08 18.67
N THR A 829 -101.90 -24.85 18.51
CA THR A 829 -101.17 -23.90 19.34
C THR A 829 -99.77 -24.31 19.88
N SER A 830 -98.90 -23.46 19.63
CA SER A 830 -97.96 -22.74 20.49
C SER A 830 -96.94 -23.48 21.32
N GLY A 831 -95.75 -22.91 21.32
CA GLY A 831 -94.93 -22.93 22.46
C GLY A 831 -93.43 -23.10 22.27
N SER A 832 -92.79 -22.01 22.15
CA SER A 832 -91.53 -21.61 22.78
C SER A 832 -90.66 -22.59 23.62
N ARG A 833 -89.42 -22.38 23.54
CA ARG A 833 -88.31 -22.43 24.53
C ARG A 833 -87.25 -23.48 24.35
N GLU A 834 -86.02 -22.87 24.09
CA GLU A 834 -84.85 -22.93 24.98
C GLU A 834 -84.36 -24.31 25.42
N SER A 835 -83.21 -24.64 25.11
CA SER A 835 -81.94 -24.56 25.92
C SER A 835 -80.90 -25.63 25.50
N THR A 836 -79.78 -25.16 25.40
CA THR A 836 -78.49 -25.55 26.01
C THR A 836 -78.06 -27.03 26.08
N HIS A 837 -76.92 -27.20 25.86
CA HIS A 837 -75.77 -28.01 26.36
C HIS A 837 -75.03 -28.76 25.24
N SER A 838 -73.82 -28.51 25.04
CA SER A 838 -72.51 -28.56 25.70
C SER A 838 -71.75 -29.84 25.42
N LEU A 839 -70.43 -29.59 25.24
CA LEU A 839 -69.34 -30.56 25.47
C LEU A 839 -69.05 -31.58 24.38
N SER A 840 -67.83 -31.71 23.87
CA SER A 840 -66.50 -31.89 24.44
C SER A 840 -65.47 -31.89 23.33
N ARG A 841 -64.42 -31.14 23.37
CA ARG A 841 -63.09 -31.37 23.94
C ARG A 841 -62.38 -32.68 23.59
N SER A 842 -61.34 -32.62 22.83
CA SER A 842 -60.09 -33.33 23.12
C SER A 842 -58.87 -32.62 22.59
N ARG A 843 -58.09 -32.23 23.57
CA ARG A 843 -56.70 -31.81 23.55
C ARG A 843 -55.82 -32.95 23.08
N PHE A 844 -54.70 -32.61 22.45
CA PHE A 844 -53.43 -33.19 22.87
C PHE A 844 -52.38 -32.14 22.84
N SER A 845 -51.72 -31.99 23.95
CA SER A 845 -50.62 -31.15 24.34
C SER A 845 -49.30 -31.89 24.19
N ILE A 846 -48.28 -31.12 24.10
CA ILE A 846 -47.05 -31.01 24.91
C ILE A 846 -45.83 -31.66 24.31
N ALA A 847 -44.77 -30.89 24.12
CA ALA A 847 -43.65 -30.85 25.03
C ALA A 847 -42.66 -29.70 24.70
N GLU A 848 -42.54 -28.90 25.72
CA GLU A 848 -41.46 -27.94 26.00
C GLU A 848 -40.14 -28.65 26.24
N SER A 849 -39.03 -27.95 25.96
CA SER A 849 -37.89 -27.92 26.85
C SER A 849 -37.02 -26.68 26.57
N GLU A 850 -37.10 -25.75 27.46
CA GLU A 850 -36.08 -24.78 27.88
C GLU A 850 -35.14 -25.44 28.92
N PRO A 851 -34.15 -24.71 29.51
CA PRO A 851 -33.19 -23.67 29.07
C PRO A 851 -31.77 -23.89 29.66
N SER A 852 -30.83 -23.02 29.34
CA SER A 852 -29.79 -22.62 30.30
C SER A 852 -29.13 -21.28 29.92
N ASN A 853 -29.45 -20.28 30.64
CA ASN A 853 -28.66 -19.26 31.36
C ASN A 853 -27.16 -19.18 31.09
N TRP A 854 -26.67 -17.97 30.86
CA TRP A 854 -25.69 -17.28 31.72
C TRP A 854 -25.81 -15.76 31.61
N ASP A 855 -25.86 -15.13 32.76
CA ASP A 855 -25.90 -13.76 33.26
C ASP A 855 -25.12 -12.70 32.52
N ILE A 856 -25.64 -11.52 32.31
CA ILE A 856 -25.84 -10.28 33.10
C ILE A 856 -24.57 -9.82 33.85
N SER A 857 -24.06 -8.71 33.43
CA SER A 857 -23.76 -7.47 34.18
C SER A 857 -22.87 -6.61 33.31
N SER A 858 -22.94 -5.36 33.14
CA SER A 858 -23.55 -4.23 33.77
C SER A 858 -23.21 -2.98 32.98
N LEU A 859 -24.17 -2.12 32.75
CA LEU A 859 -24.14 -0.68 33.01
C LEU A 859 -22.99 0.17 32.40
N HIS A 860 -23.24 1.12 31.51
CA HIS A 860 -23.75 2.44 31.90
C HIS A 860 -24.28 3.22 30.69
N LEU A 861 -25.43 3.77 30.88
CA LEU A 861 -26.00 4.87 30.11
C LEU A 861 -25.22 6.17 30.40
N SER A 862 -25.04 6.99 29.39
CA SER A 862 -25.17 8.43 29.55
C SER A 862 -25.61 9.05 28.23
N GLU A 863 -26.84 9.44 28.18
CA GLU A 863 -27.40 10.52 27.38
C GLU A 863 -26.68 11.82 27.69
N VAL A 864 -26.45 12.65 26.69
CA VAL A 864 -26.57 14.13 26.72
C VAL A 864 -26.62 14.59 25.27
N SER A 865 -27.76 14.91 24.74
CA SER A 865 -28.38 16.23 24.66
C SER A 865 -27.90 17.08 23.47
N ILE A 866 -28.86 17.27 22.60
CA ILE A 866 -28.96 18.25 21.52
C ILE A 866 -28.95 19.67 22.07
N ALA A 867 -28.10 20.55 21.56
CA ALA A 867 -28.40 21.98 21.55
C ALA A 867 -27.66 22.70 20.42
N SER A 868 -28.44 23.17 19.51
CA SER A 868 -28.29 24.30 18.58
C SER A 868 -27.35 25.41 19.06
N PHE A 869 -26.51 25.97 18.17
CA PHE A 869 -26.38 27.43 18.08
C PHE A 869 -26.03 27.89 16.66
N ARG A 870 -26.77 28.89 16.26
CA ARG A 870 -26.71 29.64 14.99
C ARG A 870 -25.60 30.69 15.01
N ARG A 871 -25.02 30.91 13.81
CA ARG A 871 -24.59 32.22 13.23
C ARG A 871 -23.65 33.14 14.03
N ARG A 872 -22.50 33.47 13.43
CA ARG A 872 -22.13 34.88 13.07
C ARG A 872 -20.88 34.95 12.19
N ARG A 873 -21.06 35.56 11.01
CA ARG A 873 -20.36 36.65 10.31
C ARG A 873 -18.84 36.66 10.18
N GLN A 874 -18.42 36.50 8.93
CA GLN A 874 -17.51 37.36 8.16
C GLN A 874 -16.79 38.53 8.90
N ARG A 875 -15.45 38.56 8.77
CA ARG A 875 -14.74 39.78 8.37
C ARG A 875 -13.39 39.45 7.72
N SER A 876 -13.20 40.03 6.57
CA SER A 876 -12.05 40.14 5.72
C SER A 876 -10.83 40.79 6.38
N TRP A 877 -9.63 40.35 6.02
CA TRP A 877 -8.47 41.23 5.95
C TRP A 877 -7.69 40.95 4.66
N ARG A 878 -7.52 42.01 3.89
CA ARG A 878 -6.76 42.08 2.64
C ARG A 878 -5.26 42.03 2.94
N SER A 879 -4.55 41.26 2.15
CA SER A 879 -3.11 41.28 1.99
C SER A 879 -2.66 42.54 1.25
N LYS A 880 -1.61 43.19 1.76
CA LYS A 880 -0.81 44.14 1.00
C LYS A 880 0.47 43.48 0.52
N SER A 881 0.62 43.44 -0.77
CA SER A 881 1.87 43.15 -1.48
C SER A 881 2.90 44.26 -1.28
N LEU A 882 4.17 43.90 -1.00
CA LEU A 882 5.30 44.80 -1.17
C LEU A 882 6.38 44.10 -2.01
N ARG A 883 6.61 44.61 -3.19
CA ARG A 883 7.81 44.34 -4.01
C ARG A 883 8.99 45.14 -3.45
N PRO A 884 10.21 44.64 -3.50
CA PRO A 884 11.39 45.46 -3.33
C PRO A 884 11.88 46.00 -4.68
N ARG A 885 12.18 47.27 -4.67
CA ARG A 885 12.92 47.99 -5.71
C ARG A 885 14.41 47.71 -5.63
N SER A 886 15.00 47.51 -6.80
CA SER A 886 16.43 47.59 -7.06
C SER A 886 16.99 49.00 -6.79
N ARG A 887 18.21 49.10 -6.23
CA ARG A 887 19.16 50.12 -6.62
C ARG A 887 20.58 49.76 -6.15
N LYS A 888 21.47 49.74 -7.14
CA LYS A 888 22.94 49.96 -7.27
C LYS A 888 23.83 48.98 -6.49
#